data_ac44b01a5b6d3c6b2dc3bdcbfd4ea81b
#
_entry.id   ac44b01a5b6d3c6b2dc3bdcbfd4ea81b
#
_cell.length_a   1.000
_cell.length_b   1.000
_cell.length_c   1.000
_cell.angle_alpha   90.00
_cell.angle_beta   90.00
_cell.angle_gamma   90.00
#
_symmetry.space_group_name_H-M   'P 1'
#
loop_
_entity.id
_entity.type
_entity.pdbx_description
1 polymer ?
#
loop_
_entity_poly.entity_id
_entity_poly.type
_entity_poly.pdbx_seq_one_letter_code
_entity_poly.pdbx_strand_id
1 'polypeptide(L)'
;DLNSGMVKIHTKKGKTPWNVLLSINPRTEQVSFSKGLDLGNDKGIVNISGEWIKATQKLNSPYTSYTRRGFSAGYSNTFRKVLRFDIGLTGNIGGMNTKDDPDAYTGEYTKVRDNVFRANTSLAWLLNKSWITNLKLDASVYYNDNKSHAHTPYSYASEQPAVHAEQEGYFIAGKLPYHFFADQIVDSKELDYAASLKYEWNRRFKNVTSNLKAGVQWKGTGNVGDGEYYQNPSLAPNGYRPRSYSAYPYMHNVSLYAEESLSVAVGSTMLRLMAGLRWENLFISGTQYDKLNTLSPRFNARWQLNENIAIRGGWGVTEKLPSYYVLYPRQEYRDIQTFGVSYNNNESAYVYYSQPYTLLHNEKLRWQKNQNAEIGVDINVARTRISLVGYFNRTKMPYKYTSTYTPFAYNVLQLPEGFELSANPQITVDNQTGMGYIRDDEDSYWTPLDVKVKDQTFVRSTSPDNGPDITRRGAEMIIDFPEITPLRTQFRVDAAYTYSKYIDNSLSYYYQNGWSHTTLANRSYQYVGIYANGDNSSTTANGKRTHSLDANITAITRIPKARLIISCKLEASLIKRSQNLSEYNGTSYAFNVSENSNEKTGGSIYDGNSYTAIYPVAYLDLNNEVHPFTAAEAENPDFAHLIRKSGNAYTFAADGYDPYFSANISITKEIGDHVSLSFNAINFTNSRAYVKSYATGTSAIFTPNFYYGLTCRIKL
;
A
#
# COMPACT_ATOMS: atom_id res chain seq x y z
N ASP A 1 9.29 -1.32 4.13
CA ASP A 1 9.40 -1.34 2.66
C ASP A 1 10.80 -0.91 2.24
N LEU A 2 11.67 -1.88 1.96
CA LEU A 2 13.07 -1.63 1.59
C LEU A 2 13.27 -1.40 0.08
N ASN A 3 12.19 -1.26 -0.69
CA ASN A 3 12.27 -1.01 -2.14
C ASN A 3 12.62 0.45 -2.49
N SER A 4 12.45 1.37 -1.54
CA SER A 4 12.61 2.82 -1.74
C SER A 4 13.63 3.46 -0.80
N GLY A 5 14.43 2.66 -0.09
CA GLY A 5 15.39 3.14 0.88
C GLY A 5 14.83 3.23 2.31
N MET A 6 15.68 3.59 3.24
CA MET A 6 15.34 3.71 4.66
C MET A 6 15.76 5.08 5.18
N VAL A 7 14.80 5.81 5.76
CA VAL A 7 15.09 7.03 6.52
C VAL A 7 15.19 6.67 8.00
N LYS A 8 16.36 6.85 8.59
CA LYS A 8 16.61 6.64 10.01
C LYS A 8 16.62 7.98 10.72
N ILE A 9 15.62 8.21 11.56
CA ILE A 9 15.51 9.44 12.36
C ILE A 9 16.11 9.18 13.73
N HIS A 10 17.06 10.02 14.13
CA HIS A 10 17.59 10.06 15.49
C HIS A 10 17.09 11.31 16.19
N THR A 11 16.39 11.15 17.31
CA THR A 11 16.02 12.27 18.16
C THR A 11 17.28 12.89 18.76
N LYS A 12 17.32 14.23 18.77
CA LYS A 12 18.43 14.97 19.36
C LYS A 12 18.47 14.70 20.86
N LYS A 13 19.58 14.21 21.36
CA LYS A 13 19.82 13.99 22.77
C LYS A 13 20.89 15.00 23.23
N GLY A 14 20.58 15.80 24.22
CA GLY A 14 21.53 16.77 24.73
C GLY A 14 20.86 17.98 25.37
N LYS A 15 21.67 18.80 26.08
CA LYS A 15 21.25 20.09 26.57
C LYS A 15 20.86 20.99 25.40
N THR A 16 19.67 21.54 25.42
CA THR A 16 19.19 22.50 24.41
C THR A 16 18.40 23.60 25.10
N PRO A 17 18.42 24.84 24.56
CA PRO A 17 17.52 25.89 25.00
C PRO A 17 16.05 25.46 24.77
N TRP A 18 15.12 26.22 25.33
CA TRP A 18 13.73 26.10 24.90
C TRP A 18 13.65 26.42 23.39
N ASN A 19 13.00 25.56 22.69
CA ASN A 19 12.64 25.80 21.30
C ASN A 19 11.11 25.80 21.21
N VAL A 20 10.54 26.88 20.71
CA VAL A 20 9.11 27.00 20.39
C VAL A 20 8.99 27.17 18.91
N LEU A 21 8.09 26.42 18.28
CA LEU A 21 7.77 26.51 16.85
C LEU A 21 6.29 26.78 16.71
N LEU A 22 5.99 27.82 15.97
CA LEU A 22 4.64 28.17 15.51
C LEU A 22 4.65 28.06 14.00
N SER A 23 3.75 27.29 13.44
CA SER A 23 3.63 27.13 11.99
C SER A 23 2.17 27.25 11.57
N ILE A 24 1.94 28.01 10.54
CA ILE A 24 0.61 28.20 9.96
C ILE A 24 0.68 28.13 8.44
N ASN A 25 -0.25 27.44 7.87
CA ASN A 25 -0.50 27.40 6.45
C ASN A 25 -2.02 27.30 6.22
N PRO A 26 -2.53 27.41 4.99
CA PRO A 26 -3.96 27.40 4.73
C PRO A 26 -4.75 26.23 5.31
N ARG A 27 -4.07 25.08 5.55
CA ARG A 27 -4.74 23.86 6.02
C ARG A 27 -4.31 23.39 7.38
N THR A 28 -3.20 23.93 7.93
CA THR A 28 -2.60 23.39 9.16
C THR A 28 -2.13 24.50 10.08
N GLU A 29 -2.45 24.36 11.35
CA GLU A 29 -1.93 25.14 12.46
C GLU A 29 -1.12 24.22 13.36
N GLN A 30 0.08 24.63 13.75
CA GLN A 30 0.96 23.84 14.61
C GLN A 30 1.65 24.70 15.64
N VAL A 31 1.66 24.20 16.85
CA VAL A 31 2.45 24.74 17.96
C VAL A 31 3.26 23.59 18.55
N SER A 32 4.56 23.78 18.72
CA SER A 32 5.37 22.79 19.41
C SER A 32 6.45 23.45 20.28
N PHE A 33 6.86 22.74 21.31
CA PHE A 33 7.95 23.15 22.17
C PHE A 33 8.87 21.97 22.49
N SER A 34 10.13 22.25 22.77
CA SER A 34 11.09 21.24 23.22
C SER A 34 12.20 21.84 24.07
N LYS A 35 12.73 21.01 24.98
CA LYS A 35 13.82 21.38 25.91
C LYS A 35 14.70 20.17 26.22
N GLY A 36 16.01 20.37 26.27
CA GLY A 36 16.96 19.41 26.81
C GLY A 36 17.54 19.96 28.13
N LEU A 37 17.24 19.28 29.23
CA LEU A 37 17.66 19.62 30.55
C LEU A 37 18.86 18.77 30.96
N ASP A 38 19.97 19.41 31.26
CA ASP A 38 21.13 18.78 31.91
C ASP A 38 20.89 18.77 33.41
N LEU A 39 20.84 17.59 34.02
CA LEU A 39 20.60 17.43 35.46
C LEU A 39 21.84 17.73 36.30
N GLY A 40 22.99 18.02 35.67
CA GLY A 40 24.25 18.27 36.32
C GLY A 40 24.84 17.06 37.04
N ASN A 41 26.09 17.18 37.51
CA ASN A 41 26.77 16.17 38.32
C ASN A 41 26.67 14.74 37.78
N ASP A 42 26.84 14.59 36.47
CA ASP A 42 26.77 13.28 35.73
C ASP A 42 25.43 12.53 35.91
N LYS A 43 24.36 13.24 36.30
CA LYS A 43 23.02 12.66 36.47
C LYS A 43 22.27 12.48 35.17
N GLY A 44 22.87 12.88 34.01
CA GLY A 44 22.32 12.68 32.69
C GLY A 44 21.46 13.85 32.20
N ILE A 45 20.75 13.59 31.11
CA ILE A 45 20.00 14.58 30.35
C ILE A 45 18.56 14.11 30.20
N VAL A 46 17.62 15.00 30.48
CA VAL A 46 16.19 14.80 30.20
C VAL A 46 15.79 15.67 29.01
N ASN A 47 15.18 15.07 28.00
CA ASN A 47 14.60 15.78 26.87
C ASN A 47 13.07 15.65 26.92
N ILE A 48 12.38 16.77 26.79
CA ILE A 48 10.92 16.82 26.73
C ILE A 48 10.47 17.58 25.52
N SER A 49 9.35 17.19 24.95
CA SER A 49 8.67 17.97 23.92
C SER A 49 7.16 17.79 23.98
N GLY A 50 6.45 18.81 23.50
CA GLY A 50 5.01 18.77 23.29
C GLY A 50 4.66 19.42 21.96
N GLU A 51 3.57 18.95 21.38
CA GLU A 51 3.08 19.41 20.08
C GLU A 51 1.56 19.43 20.07
N TRP A 52 0.99 20.44 19.44
CA TRP A 52 -0.41 20.49 19.04
C TRP A 52 -0.49 20.81 17.56
N ILE A 53 -1.27 20.03 16.83
CA ILE A 53 -1.54 20.23 15.40
C ILE A 53 -3.05 20.14 15.18
N LYS A 54 -3.56 21.07 14.38
CA LYS A 54 -4.89 21.01 13.80
C LYS A 54 -4.76 21.12 12.29
N ALA A 55 -5.40 20.22 11.57
CA ALA A 55 -5.41 20.20 10.11
C ALA A 55 -6.84 20.09 9.57
N THR A 56 -7.14 20.82 8.49
CA THR A 56 -8.42 20.77 7.78
C THR A 56 -8.22 20.22 6.38
N GLN A 57 -9.13 19.35 5.93
CA GLN A 57 -9.01 18.71 4.62
C GLN A 57 -9.33 19.70 3.50
N LYS A 58 -10.37 20.50 3.67
CA LYS A 58 -10.83 21.50 2.70
C LYS A 58 -10.89 22.87 3.37
N LEU A 59 -10.37 23.89 2.68
CA LEU A 59 -10.38 25.28 3.18
C LEU A 59 -11.76 25.91 3.28
N ASN A 60 -12.61 25.56 2.34
CA ASN A 60 -13.98 26.05 2.25
C ASN A 60 -14.98 25.20 3.05
N SER A 61 -14.52 24.13 3.70
CA SER A 61 -15.33 23.28 4.55
C SER A 61 -14.56 22.93 5.83
N PRO A 62 -14.65 23.74 6.88
CA PRO A 62 -13.94 23.54 8.14
C PRO A 62 -14.51 22.38 8.98
N TYR A 63 -15.57 21.73 8.49
CA TYR A 63 -16.31 20.67 9.21
C TYR A 63 -15.54 19.38 9.31
N THR A 64 -14.50 19.19 8.46
CA THR A 64 -13.59 18.05 8.55
C THR A 64 -12.25 18.52 9.09
N SER A 65 -11.90 18.11 10.30
CA SER A 65 -10.63 18.46 10.91
C SER A 65 -10.00 17.28 11.64
N TYR A 66 -8.68 17.21 11.54
CA TYR A 66 -7.84 16.32 12.31
C TYR A 66 -7.11 17.13 13.40
N THR A 67 -7.14 16.66 14.63
CA THR A 67 -6.40 17.28 15.74
C THR A 67 -5.51 16.24 16.39
N ARG A 68 -4.26 16.60 16.67
CA ARG A 68 -3.30 15.74 17.37
C ARG A 68 -2.56 16.52 18.46
N ARG A 69 -2.39 15.88 19.61
CA ARG A 69 -1.56 16.33 20.73
C ARG A 69 -0.45 15.30 20.91
N GLY A 70 0.79 15.72 20.63
CA GLY A 70 1.97 14.89 20.78
C GLY A 70 2.74 15.26 22.03
N PHE A 71 3.36 14.27 22.67
CA PHE A 71 4.32 14.47 23.73
C PHE A 71 5.48 13.50 23.61
N SER A 72 6.65 13.91 24.08
CA SER A 72 7.76 13.00 24.28
C SER A 72 8.54 13.34 25.53
N ALA A 73 9.06 12.30 26.17
CA ALA A 73 9.99 12.40 27.28
C ALA A 73 11.11 11.37 27.10
N GLY A 74 12.34 11.78 27.31
CA GLY A 74 13.48 10.88 27.18
C GLY A 74 14.54 11.20 28.24
N TYR A 75 15.16 10.17 28.77
CA TYR A 75 16.29 10.28 29.65
C TYR A 75 17.49 9.54 29.05
N SER A 76 18.66 10.16 29.12
CA SER A 76 19.93 9.60 28.65
C SER A 76 21.00 9.85 29.66
N ASN A 77 21.76 8.81 30.03
CA ASN A 77 22.92 8.94 30.91
C ASN A 77 24.03 7.95 30.51
N THR A 78 25.27 8.29 30.84
CA THR A 78 26.41 7.39 30.69
C THR A 78 27.10 7.20 32.06
N PHE A 79 26.78 6.10 32.72
CA PHE A 79 27.29 5.77 34.04
C PHE A 79 28.75 5.34 33.97
N ARG A 80 29.60 5.92 34.79
CA ARG A 80 31.03 5.60 34.87
C ARG A 80 31.74 5.59 33.51
N LYS A 81 31.24 6.35 32.52
CA LYS A 81 31.76 6.47 31.16
C LYS A 81 31.77 5.13 30.37
N VAL A 82 31.16 4.07 30.89
CA VAL A 82 31.15 2.75 30.26
C VAL A 82 29.75 2.20 29.98
N LEU A 83 28.75 2.60 30.73
CA LEU A 83 27.38 2.10 30.58
C LEU A 83 26.45 3.22 30.17
N ARG A 84 26.05 3.24 28.92
CA ARG A 84 25.06 4.21 28.41
C ARG A 84 23.67 3.62 28.50
N PHE A 85 22.79 4.36 29.16
CA PHE A 85 21.38 4.05 29.30
C PHE A 85 20.54 5.15 28.66
N ASP A 86 19.60 4.75 27.82
CA ASP A 86 18.63 5.64 27.21
C ASP A 86 17.22 5.03 27.37
N ILE A 87 16.27 5.84 27.81
CA ILE A 87 14.85 5.49 27.81
C ILE A 87 14.04 6.63 27.18
N GLY A 88 13.04 6.30 26.41
CA GLY A 88 12.18 7.26 25.73
C GLY A 88 10.73 6.83 25.74
N LEU A 89 9.84 7.78 25.96
CA LEU A 89 8.40 7.65 25.85
C LEU A 89 7.91 8.67 24.84
N THR A 90 7.07 8.25 23.92
CA THR A 90 6.38 9.16 22.99
C THR A 90 4.91 8.77 22.93
N GLY A 91 4.04 9.76 22.86
CA GLY A 91 2.62 9.55 22.71
C GLY A 91 2.00 10.61 21.80
N ASN A 92 1.04 10.19 21.02
CA ASN A 92 0.16 11.05 20.26
C ASN A 92 -1.28 10.68 20.61
N ILE A 93 -2.08 11.68 20.93
CA ILE A 93 -3.50 11.54 21.22
C ILE A 93 -4.25 12.45 20.26
N GLY A 94 -5.17 11.90 19.51
CA GLY A 94 -5.90 12.69 18.53
C GLY A 94 -6.94 11.92 17.77
N GLY A 95 -7.27 12.49 16.62
CA GLY A 95 -8.21 11.87 15.70
C GLY A 95 -8.84 12.90 14.78
N MET A 96 -9.75 12.40 13.97
CA MET A 96 -10.50 13.15 12.98
C MET A 96 -11.97 13.23 13.38
N ASN A 97 -12.56 14.37 13.15
CA ASN A 97 -14.00 14.58 13.23
C ASN A 97 -14.46 15.19 11.90
N THR A 98 -15.08 14.39 11.08
CA THR A 98 -15.72 14.84 9.86
C THR A 98 -17.18 15.07 10.17
N LYS A 99 -17.64 16.29 9.98
CA LYS A 99 -19.04 16.68 10.08
C LYS A 99 -19.52 17.06 8.70
N ASP A 100 -20.80 16.88 8.48
CA ASP A 100 -21.45 17.35 7.27
C ASP A 100 -21.47 18.88 7.19
N ASP A 101 -21.53 19.41 5.99
CA ASP A 101 -21.74 20.83 5.75
C ASP A 101 -23.18 21.20 6.14
N PRO A 102 -23.41 22.16 7.04
CA PRO A 102 -24.76 22.59 7.41
C PRO A 102 -25.64 23.04 6.25
N ASP A 103 -25.01 23.56 5.17
CA ASP A 103 -25.74 24.02 3.99
C ASP A 103 -26.09 22.87 3.02
N ALA A 104 -25.42 21.73 3.18
CA ALA A 104 -25.65 20.50 2.42
C ALA A 104 -25.92 19.30 3.35
N TYR A 105 -26.65 19.52 4.42
CA TYR A 105 -26.85 18.58 5.52
C TYR A 105 -27.39 17.21 5.06
N THR A 106 -26.58 16.18 5.17
CA THR A 106 -26.98 14.79 4.91
C THR A 106 -27.07 13.94 6.18
N GLY A 107 -26.63 14.47 7.32
CA GLY A 107 -26.54 13.75 8.59
C GLY A 107 -25.28 12.85 8.70
N GLU A 108 -24.45 12.82 7.68
CA GLU A 108 -23.25 11.99 7.64
C GLU A 108 -22.14 12.51 8.56
N TYR A 109 -21.45 11.60 9.25
CA TYR A 109 -20.21 11.94 9.96
C TYR A 109 -19.25 10.76 10.05
N THR A 110 -17.98 11.07 10.20
CA THR A 110 -16.95 10.09 10.55
C THR A 110 -16.12 10.63 11.71
N LYS A 111 -16.02 9.85 12.79
CA LYS A 111 -15.16 10.13 13.94
C LYS A 111 -14.05 9.09 13.98
N VAL A 112 -12.81 9.56 14.09
CA VAL A 112 -11.63 8.69 14.21
C VAL A 112 -10.90 9.06 15.50
N ARG A 113 -10.71 8.09 16.38
CA ARG A 113 -9.73 8.13 17.44
C ARG A 113 -8.44 7.55 16.93
N ASP A 114 -7.33 8.25 17.07
CA ASP A 114 -6.01 7.84 16.59
C ASP A 114 -4.98 8.16 17.68
N ASN A 115 -4.74 7.17 18.56
CA ASN A 115 -3.82 7.28 19.67
C ASN A 115 -2.64 6.32 19.46
N VAL A 116 -1.43 6.86 19.55
CA VAL A 116 -0.20 6.09 19.34
C VAL A 116 0.71 6.29 20.55
N PHE A 117 1.18 5.20 21.13
CA PHE A 117 2.13 5.21 22.24
C PHE A 117 3.34 4.36 21.90
N ARG A 118 4.52 4.84 22.25
CA ARG A 118 5.77 4.12 22.07
C ARG A 118 6.67 4.30 23.27
N ALA A 119 7.18 3.19 23.79
CA ALA A 119 8.25 3.15 24.76
C ALA A 119 9.46 2.45 24.14
N ASN A 120 10.64 2.98 24.38
CA ASN A 120 11.89 2.36 23.94
C ASN A 120 12.96 2.51 25.03
N THR A 121 13.80 1.49 25.14
CA THR A 121 14.99 1.52 26.00
C THR A 121 16.20 0.98 25.27
N SER A 122 17.35 1.49 25.62
CA SER A 122 18.62 1.08 25.06
C SER A 122 19.68 1.10 26.14
N LEU A 123 20.40 -0.02 26.29
CA LEU A 123 21.52 -0.16 27.19
C LEU A 123 22.75 -0.54 26.38
N ALA A 124 23.76 0.32 26.32
CA ALA A 124 25.01 0.08 25.60
C ALA A 124 26.16 0.01 26.58
N TRP A 125 26.82 -1.14 26.63
CA TRP A 125 27.96 -1.39 27.48
C TRP A 125 29.26 -1.32 26.68
N LEU A 126 30.03 -0.23 26.89
CA LEU A 126 31.30 0.08 26.23
C LEU A 126 32.44 -0.69 26.94
N LEU A 127 32.59 -1.96 26.63
CA LEU A 127 33.53 -2.87 27.31
C LEU A 127 34.99 -2.65 26.88
N ASN A 128 35.19 -2.35 25.64
CA ASN A 128 36.51 -2.14 25.01
C ASN A 128 37.56 -3.22 25.37
N LYS A 129 37.15 -4.47 25.45
CA LYS A 129 38.03 -5.64 25.67
C LYS A 129 38.60 -6.18 24.36
N SER A 130 39.61 -7.05 24.41
CA SER A 130 40.22 -7.61 23.22
C SER A 130 39.25 -8.39 22.31
N TRP A 131 38.23 -8.97 22.88
CA TRP A 131 37.22 -9.80 22.21
C TRP A 131 35.86 -9.09 22.00
N ILE A 132 35.63 -7.94 22.62
CA ILE A 132 34.37 -7.15 22.46
C ILE A 132 34.64 -5.68 22.68
N THR A 133 34.10 -4.84 21.79
CA THR A 133 34.14 -3.39 21.95
C THR A 133 32.86 -2.87 22.65
N ASN A 134 31.72 -3.32 22.18
CA ASN A 134 30.43 -2.85 22.65
C ASN A 134 29.39 -3.97 22.66
N LEU A 135 28.58 -4.02 23.71
CA LEU A 135 27.39 -4.87 23.79
C LEU A 135 26.19 -3.95 23.99
N LYS A 136 25.16 -4.12 23.12
CA LYS A 136 24.00 -3.24 23.18
C LYS A 136 22.70 -4.06 23.21
N LEU A 137 21.85 -3.75 24.19
CA LEU A 137 20.49 -4.25 24.30
C LEU A 137 19.51 -3.11 23.96
N ASP A 138 18.63 -3.34 23.01
CA ASP A 138 17.51 -2.44 22.68
C ASP A 138 16.19 -3.18 22.90
N ALA A 139 15.21 -2.52 23.49
CA ALA A 139 13.83 -3.00 23.58
C ALA A 139 12.84 -1.89 23.26
N SER A 140 11.72 -2.25 22.68
CA SER A 140 10.65 -1.28 22.36
C SER A 140 9.29 -1.93 22.38
N VAL A 141 8.28 -1.12 22.74
CA VAL A 141 6.86 -1.45 22.64
C VAL A 141 6.17 -0.30 21.90
N TYR A 142 5.30 -0.65 20.97
CA TYR A 142 4.47 0.25 20.21
C TYR A 142 3.03 -0.20 20.33
N TYR A 143 2.14 0.73 20.64
CA TYR A 143 0.71 0.50 20.72
C TYR A 143 -0.01 1.58 19.93
N ASN A 144 -0.87 1.15 19.01
CA ASN A 144 -1.70 2.02 18.17
C ASN A 144 -3.17 1.68 18.40
N ASP A 145 -3.92 2.59 19.01
CA ASP A 145 -5.36 2.49 19.26
C ASP A 145 -6.07 3.40 18.24
N ASN A 146 -6.51 2.79 17.15
CA ASN A 146 -7.24 3.45 16.07
C ASN A 146 -8.68 2.92 16.01
N LYS A 147 -9.65 3.81 16.24
CA LYS A 147 -11.07 3.47 16.14
C LYS A 147 -11.78 4.48 15.24
N SER A 148 -12.34 3.99 14.15
CA SER A 148 -13.20 4.76 13.25
C SER A 148 -14.67 4.42 13.49
N HIS A 149 -15.52 5.43 13.53
CA HIS A 149 -16.97 5.34 13.55
C HIS A 149 -17.52 6.17 12.39
N ALA A 150 -18.04 5.51 11.37
CA ALA A 150 -18.69 6.14 10.22
C ALA A 150 -20.22 5.95 10.33
N HIS A 151 -20.95 7.06 10.36
CA HIS A 151 -22.41 7.13 10.30
C HIS A 151 -22.79 7.59 8.90
N THR A 152 -23.26 6.63 8.08
CA THR A 152 -23.45 6.85 6.63
C THR A 152 -24.92 6.69 6.25
N PRO A 153 -25.52 7.66 5.54
CA PRO A 153 -26.88 7.54 5.01
C PRO A 153 -26.92 6.62 3.79
N TYR A 154 -27.90 5.77 3.75
CA TYR A 154 -28.24 4.94 2.59
C TYR A 154 -29.62 5.27 2.09
N SER A 155 -29.78 5.30 0.77
CA SER A 155 -31.04 5.58 0.10
C SER A 155 -31.21 4.65 -1.10
N TYR A 156 -32.29 3.89 -1.10
CA TYR A 156 -32.64 2.97 -2.16
C TYR A 156 -33.98 3.33 -2.80
N ALA A 157 -34.19 2.91 -4.04
CA ALA A 157 -35.47 3.09 -4.73
C ALA A 157 -36.58 2.14 -4.22
N SER A 158 -36.17 1.03 -3.60
CA SER A 158 -37.04 0.02 -2.99
C SER A 158 -36.31 -0.66 -1.83
N GLU A 159 -37.03 -1.39 -0.98
CA GLU A 159 -36.39 -2.27 -0.01
C GLU A 159 -35.38 -3.19 -0.69
N GLN A 160 -34.27 -3.45 0.00
CA GLN A 160 -33.20 -4.29 -0.53
C GLN A 160 -33.08 -5.58 0.28
N PRO A 161 -32.82 -6.73 -0.35
CA PRO A 161 -32.46 -7.93 0.39
C PRO A 161 -31.14 -7.72 1.13
N ALA A 162 -31.05 -8.25 2.35
CA ALA A 162 -29.85 -8.16 3.20
C ALA A 162 -29.39 -9.55 3.60
N VAL A 163 -28.31 -10.02 3.03
CA VAL A 163 -27.69 -11.32 3.36
C VAL A 163 -26.44 -11.07 4.21
N HIS A 164 -26.48 -11.56 5.46
CA HIS A 164 -25.39 -11.40 6.42
C HIS A 164 -24.94 -12.75 7.02
N ALA A 165 -25.28 -13.87 6.36
CA ALA A 165 -24.93 -15.20 6.81
C ALA A 165 -23.41 -15.42 6.83
N GLU A 166 -22.87 -15.87 7.96
CA GLU A 166 -21.43 -16.14 8.14
C GLU A 166 -21.06 -17.60 7.90
N GLN A 167 -22.06 -18.46 7.68
CA GLN A 167 -21.88 -19.89 7.41
C GLN A 167 -22.49 -20.25 6.06
N GLU A 168 -22.07 -21.38 5.51
CA GLU A 168 -22.65 -21.94 4.31
C GLU A 168 -24.08 -22.42 4.56
N GLY A 169 -24.96 -22.15 3.60
CA GLY A 169 -26.36 -22.65 3.66
C GLY A 169 -27.34 -21.70 2.98
N TYR A 170 -28.64 -22.09 3.10
CA TYR A 170 -29.75 -21.33 2.56
C TYR A 170 -30.40 -20.48 3.65
N PHE A 171 -30.61 -19.21 3.36
CA PHE A 171 -31.12 -18.23 4.32
C PHE A 171 -32.19 -17.35 3.69
N ILE A 172 -33.16 -16.99 4.49
CA ILE A 172 -34.11 -15.93 4.14
C ILE A 172 -33.37 -14.60 4.32
N ALA A 173 -33.34 -13.77 3.29
CA ALA A 173 -32.74 -12.46 3.39
C ALA A 173 -33.52 -11.55 4.33
N GLY A 174 -32.78 -10.82 5.17
CA GLY A 174 -33.34 -9.66 5.85
C GLY A 174 -33.72 -8.58 4.86
N LYS A 175 -34.29 -7.49 5.35
CA LYS A 175 -34.68 -6.34 4.51
C LYS A 175 -34.01 -5.09 4.99
N LEU A 176 -33.42 -4.35 4.04
CA LEU A 176 -32.92 -2.99 4.27
C LEU A 176 -33.98 -1.99 3.85
N PRO A 177 -34.34 -1.01 4.73
CA PRO A 177 -35.36 -0.02 4.40
C PRO A 177 -34.90 0.93 3.27
N TYR A 178 -35.85 1.70 2.71
CA TYR A 178 -35.56 2.69 1.66
C TYR A 178 -34.51 3.71 2.07
N HIS A 179 -34.62 4.19 3.32
CA HIS A 179 -33.71 5.21 3.87
C HIS A 179 -33.33 4.79 5.30
N PHE A 180 -32.04 4.75 5.57
CA PHE A 180 -31.53 4.47 6.89
C PHE A 180 -30.12 5.01 7.06
N PHE A 181 -29.68 5.11 8.31
CA PHE A 181 -28.28 5.33 8.63
C PHE A 181 -27.66 4.03 9.13
N ALA A 182 -26.46 3.77 8.70
CA ALA A 182 -25.67 2.65 9.16
C ALA A 182 -24.40 3.12 9.85
N ASP A 183 -24.13 2.55 11.02
CA ASP A 183 -22.99 2.86 11.86
C ASP A 183 -21.92 1.77 11.72
N GLN A 184 -20.91 2.03 10.90
CA GLN A 184 -19.76 1.15 10.76
C GLN A 184 -18.68 1.49 11.77
N ILE A 185 -18.22 0.48 12.49
CA ILE A 185 -17.09 0.57 13.42
C ILE A 185 -15.91 -0.21 12.85
N VAL A 186 -14.74 0.41 12.88
CA VAL A 186 -13.45 -0.24 12.65
C VAL A 186 -12.58 0.03 13.87
N ASP A 187 -12.35 -0.99 14.69
CA ASP A 187 -11.57 -0.93 15.92
C ASP A 187 -10.27 -1.74 15.75
N SER A 188 -9.16 -1.05 15.59
CA SER A 188 -7.83 -1.62 15.42
C SER A 188 -6.93 -1.21 16.59
N LYS A 189 -6.39 -2.20 17.30
CA LYS A 189 -5.46 -2.00 18.41
C LYS A 189 -4.20 -2.82 18.16
N GLU A 190 -3.28 -2.23 17.41
CA GLU A 190 -2.01 -2.86 17.05
C GLU A 190 -1.04 -2.82 18.23
N LEU A 191 -0.42 -3.94 18.52
CA LEU A 191 0.64 -4.07 19.53
C LEU A 191 1.88 -4.70 18.89
N ASP A 192 2.95 -3.90 18.81
CA ASP A 192 4.25 -4.36 18.37
C ASP A 192 5.25 -4.29 19.53
N TYR A 193 6.09 -5.30 19.64
CA TYR A 193 7.21 -5.28 20.57
C TYR A 193 8.45 -5.88 19.93
N ALA A 194 9.60 -5.38 20.35
CA ALA A 194 10.88 -5.85 19.83
C ALA A 194 11.95 -5.81 20.92
N ALA A 195 12.83 -6.82 20.86
CA ALA A 195 14.07 -6.84 21.64
C ALA A 195 15.22 -7.23 20.73
N SER A 196 16.40 -6.66 20.95
CA SER A 196 17.60 -7.02 20.20
C SER A 196 18.85 -6.90 21.05
N LEU A 197 19.72 -7.89 20.89
CA LEU A 197 21.07 -7.89 21.46
C LEU A 197 22.08 -7.76 20.31
N LYS A 198 22.99 -6.79 20.42
CA LYS A 198 23.99 -6.47 19.39
C LYS A 198 25.36 -6.52 19.99
N TYR A 199 26.22 -7.27 19.37
CA TYR A 199 27.64 -7.39 19.63
C TYR A 199 28.41 -6.57 18.59
N GLU A 200 29.42 -5.84 19.03
CA GLU A 200 30.31 -5.07 18.16
C GLU A 200 31.75 -5.28 18.59
N TRP A 201 32.62 -5.60 17.63
CA TRP A 201 34.05 -5.74 17.80
C TRP A 201 34.78 -4.91 16.78
N ASN A 202 35.56 -3.93 17.22
CA ASN A 202 36.30 -3.02 16.38
C ASN A 202 37.77 -3.10 16.72
N ARG A 203 38.63 -3.41 15.76
CA ARG A 203 40.07 -3.54 15.92
C ARG A 203 40.82 -3.03 14.71
N ARG A 204 42.01 -2.54 15.01
CA ARG A 204 42.95 -2.11 13.99
C ARG A 204 44.17 -3.03 14.00
N PHE A 205 44.52 -3.56 12.84
CA PHE A 205 45.64 -4.44 12.57
C PHE A 205 46.52 -3.77 11.49
N LYS A 206 47.63 -3.14 11.87
CA LYS A 206 48.47 -2.42 10.91
C LYS A 206 47.66 -1.53 9.95
N ASN A 207 47.51 -1.98 8.71
CA ASN A 207 46.81 -1.24 7.64
C ASN A 207 45.33 -1.61 7.49
N VAL A 208 44.80 -2.49 8.32
CA VAL A 208 43.42 -2.96 8.26
C VAL A 208 42.67 -2.57 9.53
N THR A 209 41.52 -1.95 9.39
CA THR A 209 40.55 -1.79 10.48
C THR A 209 39.38 -2.70 10.20
N SER A 210 39.10 -3.61 11.16
CA SER A 210 37.98 -4.56 11.14
C SER A 210 36.89 -4.06 12.08
N ASN A 211 35.65 -4.10 11.63
CA ASN A 211 34.46 -3.84 12.46
C ASN A 211 33.45 -4.94 12.22
N LEU A 212 33.41 -5.90 13.13
CA LEU A 212 32.46 -7.01 13.15
C LEU A 212 31.25 -6.61 13.99
N LYS A 213 30.07 -6.76 13.43
CA LYS A 213 28.78 -6.63 14.11
C LYS A 213 28.00 -7.91 13.98
N ALA A 214 27.49 -8.43 15.09
CA ALA A 214 26.58 -9.55 15.09
C ALA A 214 25.42 -9.27 16.05
N GLY A 215 24.30 -9.93 15.84
CA GLY A 215 23.18 -9.72 16.74
C GLY A 215 22.03 -10.65 16.50
N VAL A 216 21.17 -10.69 17.51
CA VAL A 216 19.87 -11.34 17.49
C VAL A 216 18.78 -10.29 17.70
N GLN A 217 17.68 -10.45 17.01
CA GLN A 217 16.51 -9.59 17.16
C GLN A 217 15.25 -10.46 17.18
N TRP A 218 14.37 -10.17 18.10
CA TRP A 218 13.02 -10.72 18.17
C TRP A 218 12.01 -9.60 18.05
N LYS A 219 10.95 -9.81 17.24
CA LYS A 219 9.81 -8.93 17.08
C LYS A 219 8.54 -9.73 17.21
N GLY A 220 7.54 -9.16 17.85
CA GLY A 220 6.17 -9.66 17.87
C GLY A 220 5.24 -8.58 17.38
N THR A 221 4.23 -8.94 16.60
CA THR A 221 3.17 -8.05 16.15
C THR A 221 1.82 -8.75 16.22
N GLY A 222 0.80 -8.02 16.61
CA GLY A 222 -0.57 -8.52 16.74
C GLY A 222 -1.56 -7.38 16.81
N ASN A 223 -2.85 -7.73 16.71
CA ASN A 223 -3.94 -6.80 16.84
C ASN A 223 -4.97 -7.34 17.85
N VAL A 224 -5.32 -6.55 18.86
CA VAL A 224 -6.27 -6.90 19.92
C VAL A 224 -7.58 -6.11 19.82
N GLY A 225 -7.81 -5.45 18.69
CA GLY A 225 -9.05 -4.72 18.41
C GLY A 225 -10.21 -5.63 18.04
N ASP A 226 -11.42 -5.11 18.21
CA ASP A 226 -12.65 -5.83 17.87
C ASP A 226 -12.82 -6.02 16.36
N GLY A 227 -12.13 -5.21 15.54
CA GLY A 227 -12.13 -5.30 14.09
C GLY A 227 -13.23 -4.48 13.43
N GLU A 228 -13.76 -5.00 12.33
CA GLU A 228 -14.77 -4.32 11.49
C GLU A 228 -16.14 -4.91 11.76
N TYR A 229 -17.12 -4.06 12.12
CA TYR A 229 -18.51 -4.46 12.33
C TYR A 229 -19.46 -3.27 12.21
N TYR A 230 -20.76 -3.56 12.01
CA TYR A 230 -21.81 -2.56 12.13
C TYR A 230 -22.42 -2.61 13.52
N GLN A 231 -22.68 -1.46 14.11
CA GLN A 231 -23.28 -1.35 15.45
C GLN A 231 -24.67 -2.00 15.50
N ASN A 232 -25.45 -1.85 14.43
CA ASN A 232 -26.65 -2.61 14.18
C ASN A 232 -26.44 -3.52 12.95
N PRO A 233 -26.19 -4.83 13.13
CA PRO A 233 -25.95 -5.75 12.01
C PRO A 233 -27.09 -5.81 11.00
N SER A 234 -28.35 -5.60 11.42
CA SER A 234 -29.52 -5.63 10.53
C SER A 234 -29.56 -4.44 9.55
N LEU A 235 -28.85 -3.36 9.85
CA LEU A 235 -28.69 -2.20 8.98
C LEU A 235 -27.34 -2.19 8.25
N ALA A 236 -26.58 -3.27 8.29
CA ALA A 236 -25.38 -3.40 7.47
C ALA A 236 -25.77 -3.51 5.99
N PRO A 237 -24.98 -2.93 5.05
CA PRO A 237 -25.20 -3.12 3.62
C PRO A 237 -25.23 -4.61 3.24
N ASN A 238 -26.01 -4.94 2.20
CA ASN A 238 -26.13 -6.31 1.74
C ASN A 238 -24.74 -6.94 1.46
N GLY A 239 -24.57 -8.18 1.88
CA GLY A 239 -23.33 -8.93 1.70
C GLY A 239 -22.22 -8.59 2.70
N TYR A 240 -22.45 -7.67 3.62
CA TYR A 240 -21.46 -7.34 4.65
C TYR A 240 -21.31 -8.49 5.67
N ARG A 241 -20.07 -8.76 6.10
CA ARG A 241 -19.74 -9.70 7.20
C ARG A 241 -18.77 -9.03 8.16
N PRO A 242 -18.90 -9.24 9.47
CA PRO A 242 -17.95 -8.71 10.45
C PRO A 242 -16.57 -9.38 10.31
N ARG A 243 -15.53 -8.72 10.80
CA ARG A 243 -14.17 -9.25 10.82
C ARG A 243 -13.49 -8.90 12.12
N SER A 244 -13.25 -9.88 12.98
CA SER A 244 -12.48 -9.69 14.21
C SER A 244 -10.98 -9.65 13.91
N TYR A 245 -10.27 -8.65 14.45
CA TYR A 245 -8.80 -8.57 14.35
C TYR A 245 -8.12 -9.36 15.44
N SER A 246 -8.72 -9.46 16.64
CA SER A 246 -8.19 -10.24 17.75
C SER A 246 -8.24 -11.77 17.52
N ALA A 247 -8.98 -12.22 16.52
CA ALA A 247 -9.04 -13.64 16.15
C ALA A 247 -7.76 -14.15 15.47
N TYR A 248 -6.88 -13.25 14.99
CA TYR A 248 -5.65 -13.65 14.32
C TYR A 248 -4.49 -13.83 15.30
N PRO A 249 -3.64 -14.86 15.09
CA PRO A 249 -2.50 -15.12 15.97
C PRO A 249 -1.44 -14.04 15.86
N TYR A 250 -0.68 -13.85 16.95
CA TYR A 250 0.52 -13.03 16.90
C TYR A 250 1.56 -13.62 15.97
N MET A 251 2.23 -12.77 15.20
CA MET A 251 3.38 -13.12 14.39
C MET A 251 4.67 -12.76 15.12
N HIS A 252 5.57 -13.73 15.25
CA HIS A 252 6.88 -13.55 15.85
C HIS A 252 7.96 -13.72 14.79
N ASN A 253 8.88 -12.78 14.70
CA ASN A 253 10.03 -12.84 13.81
C ASN A 253 11.32 -12.84 14.62
N VAL A 254 12.13 -13.86 14.45
CA VAL A 254 13.48 -13.95 15.01
C VAL A 254 14.49 -13.78 13.89
N SER A 255 15.48 -12.93 14.11
CA SER A 255 16.53 -12.67 13.14
C SER A 255 17.89 -12.82 13.77
N LEU A 256 18.82 -13.46 13.04
CA LEU A 256 20.24 -13.50 13.34
C LEU A 256 21.00 -12.80 12.23
N TYR A 257 21.98 -12.00 12.55
CA TYR A 257 22.79 -11.35 11.54
C TYR A 257 24.26 -11.22 11.98
N ALA A 258 25.13 -11.21 10.97
CA ALA A 258 26.53 -10.84 11.11
C ALA A 258 26.95 -9.95 9.92
N GLU A 259 27.77 -8.96 10.19
CA GLU A 259 28.31 -8.02 9.21
C GLU A 259 29.76 -7.71 9.55
N GLU A 260 30.66 -7.89 8.61
CA GLU A 260 32.06 -7.49 8.72
C GLU A 260 32.33 -6.30 7.79
N SER A 261 32.93 -5.26 8.31
CA SER A 261 33.39 -4.09 7.57
C SER A 261 34.91 -3.94 7.71
N LEU A 262 35.62 -4.08 6.61
CA LEU A 262 37.06 -3.92 6.53
C LEU A 262 37.41 -2.57 5.88
N SER A 263 38.30 -1.82 6.52
CA SER A 263 38.92 -0.65 5.91
C SER A 263 40.41 -0.93 5.76
N VAL A 264 40.88 -1.00 4.51
CA VAL A 264 42.26 -1.40 4.15
C VAL A 264 42.95 -0.21 3.50
N ALA A 265 44.07 0.22 4.07
CA ALA A 265 44.97 1.18 3.44
C ALA A 265 45.82 0.46 2.38
N VAL A 266 45.71 0.86 1.11
CA VAL A 266 46.42 0.32 -0.04
C VAL A 266 47.29 1.45 -0.64
N GLY A 267 48.54 1.53 -0.22
CA GLY A 267 49.40 2.67 -0.55
C GLY A 267 48.80 3.98 0.00
N SER A 268 48.60 4.97 -0.87
CA SER A 268 47.94 6.24 -0.54
C SER A 268 46.43 6.20 -0.65
N THR A 269 45.84 5.05 -0.96
CA THR A 269 44.41 4.87 -1.18
C THR A 269 43.74 4.09 -0.03
N MET A 270 42.39 4.16 0.04
CA MET A 270 41.58 3.48 1.04
C MET A 270 40.53 2.62 0.37
N LEU A 271 40.58 1.32 0.62
CA LEU A 271 39.53 0.37 0.22
C LEU A 271 38.68 0.01 1.44
N ARG A 272 37.37 0.19 1.31
CA ARG A 272 36.39 -0.28 2.31
C ARG A 272 35.54 -1.38 1.71
N LEU A 273 35.48 -2.51 2.39
CA LEU A 273 34.68 -3.67 2.02
C LEU A 273 33.70 -3.97 3.15
N MET A 274 32.49 -4.34 2.82
CA MET A 274 31.49 -4.78 3.77
C MET A 274 30.79 -6.01 3.24
N ALA A 275 30.74 -7.07 4.03
CA ALA A 275 29.99 -8.29 3.78
C ALA A 275 29.09 -8.58 4.96
N GLY A 276 27.83 -8.90 4.70
CA GLY A 276 26.86 -9.20 5.74
C GLY A 276 25.88 -10.29 5.33
N LEU A 277 25.42 -11.01 6.33
CA LEU A 277 24.41 -12.05 6.19
C LEU A 277 23.36 -11.89 7.27
N ARG A 278 22.07 -11.99 6.89
CA ARG A 278 20.95 -11.97 7.82
C ARG A 278 20.06 -13.17 7.54
N TRP A 279 19.81 -13.94 8.57
CA TRP A 279 18.79 -14.98 8.60
C TRP A 279 17.59 -14.49 9.41
N GLU A 280 16.39 -14.79 8.93
CA GLU A 280 15.13 -14.45 9.61
C GLU A 280 14.21 -15.66 9.57
N ASN A 281 13.47 -15.87 10.66
CA ASN A 281 12.43 -16.89 10.72
C ASN A 281 11.16 -16.31 11.31
N LEU A 282 10.04 -16.54 10.61
CA LEU A 282 8.71 -16.10 11.01
C LEU A 282 7.97 -17.27 11.67
N PHE A 283 7.49 -17.06 12.89
CA PHE A 283 6.67 -18.01 13.63
C PHE A 283 5.23 -17.51 13.63
N ILE A 284 4.33 -18.31 13.07
CA ILE A 284 2.90 -18.01 13.01
C ILE A 284 2.18 -19.27 13.47
N SER A 285 1.38 -19.17 14.55
CA SER A 285 0.63 -20.29 15.07
C SER A 285 -0.39 -20.79 14.05
N GLY A 286 -0.52 -22.10 13.86
CA GLY A 286 -1.54 -22.72 13.02
C GLY A 286 -1.29 -22.65 11.51
N THR A 287 -0.08 -22.32 11.05
CA THR A 287 0.26 -22.31 9.63
C THR A 287 1.16 -23.46 9.23
N GLN A 288 1.05 -23.90 7.98
CA GLN A 288 1.81 -25.01 7.39
C GLN A 288 2.63 -24.56 6.17
N TYR A 289 3.18 -23.35 6.19
CA TYR A 289 4.02 -22.85 5.08
C TYR A 289 5.32 -23.66 4.95
N ASP A 290 5.70 -24.01 3.73
CA ASP A 290 6.94 -24.78 3.40
C ASP A 290 8.21 -24.10 3.93
N LYS A 291 8.26 -22.76 3.86
CA LYS A 291 9.41 -21.96 4.27
C LYS A 291 9.00 -20.71 5.00
N LEU A 292 9.28 -20.70 6.29
CA LEU A 292 9.11 -19.52 7.13
C LEU A 292 10.43 -18.77 7.38
N ASN A 293 11.52 -19.20 6.76
CA ASN A 293 12.85 -18.60 6.94
C ASN A 293 13.39 -17.96 5.65
N THR A 294 14.25 -16.98 5.82
CA THR A 294 14.89 -16.24 4.75
C THR A 294 16.38 -16.06 4.99
N LEU A 295 17.13 -15.84 3.92
CA LEU A 295 18.55 -15.55 3.98
C LEU A 295 18.90 -14.38 3.06
N SER A 296 19.41 -13.31 3.64
CA SER A 296 19.65 -12.02 2.98
C SER A 296 21.14 -11.65 3.00
N PRO A 297 21.93 -12.09 2.02
CA PRO A 297 23.31 -11.67 1.86
C PRO A 297 23.40 -10.23 1.31
N ARG A 298 24.48 -9.52 1.69
CA ARG A 298 24.82 -8.20 1.17
C ARG A 298 26.33 -8.02 1.08
N PHE A 299 26.75 -7.30 0.08
CA PHE A 299 28.14 -6.91 -0.15
C PHE A 299 28.22 -5.48 -0.64
N ASN A 300 29.15 -4.67 -0.10
CA ASN A 300 29.45 -3.33 -0.57
C ASN A 300 30.96 -3.12 -0.60
N ALA A 301 31.42 -2.36 -1.58
CA ALA A 301 32.78 -1.93 -1.73
C ALA A 301 32.85 -0.42 -2.04
N ARG A 302 33.82 0.26 -1.45
CA ARG A 302 34.17 1.64 -1.81
C ARG A 302 35.68 1.77 -1.87
N TRP A 303 36.19 2.18 -3.01
CA TRP A 303 37.58 2.44 -3.22
C TRP A 303 37.85 3.92 -3.44
N GLN A 304 38.53 4.55 -2.51
CA GLN A 304 39.01 5.93 -2.64
C GLN A 304 40.32 5.91 -3.43
N LEU A 305 40.24 6.15 -4.73
CA LEU A 305 41.42 6.09 -5.65
C LEU A 305 42.44 7.21 -5.37
N ASN A 306 41.92 8.39 -5.07
CA ASN A 306 42.69 9.56 -4.66
C ASN A 306 41.78 10.52 -3.88
N GLU A 307 42.27 11.71 -3.52
CA GLU A 307 41.47 12.70 -2.77
C GLU A 307 40.19 13.16 -3.51
N ASN A 308 40.20 13.03 -4.85
CA ASN A 308 39.15 13.54 -5.71
C ASN A 308 38.18 12.48 -6.25
N ILE A 309 38.59 11.23 -6.31
CA ILE A 309 37.80 10.17 -6.98
C ILE A 309 37.60 8.97 -6.06
N ALA A 310 36.37 8.57 -5.90
CA ALA A 310 35.99 7.30 -5.28
C ALA A 310 35.06 6.52 -6.19
N ILE A 311 35.26 5.21 -6.28
CA ILE A 311 34.35 4.27 -6.91
C ILE A 311 33.68 3.48 -5.80
N ARG A 312 32.37 3.21 -5.97
CA ARG A 312 31.61 2.39 -5.04
C ARG A 312 30.71 1.43 -5.80
N GLY A 313 30.43 0.30 -5.19
CA GLY A 313 29.49 -0.66 -5.71
C GLY A 313 28.90 -1.49 -4.59
N GLY A 314 27.72 -2.02 -4.82
CA GLY A 314 27.01 -2.84 -3.86
C GLY A 314 26.12 -3.84 -4.54
N TRP A 315 25.93 -4.95 -3.86
CA TRP A 315 24.95 -5.95 -4.20
C TRP A 315 24.34 -6.52 -2.93
N GLY A 316 23.03 -6.76 -2.96
CA GLY A 316 22.37 -7.38 -1.84
C GLY A 316 21.02 -7.97 -2.18
N VAL A 317 20.61 -8.92 -1.36
CA VAL A 317 19.29 -9.52 -1.36
C VAL A 317 18.56 -9.09 -0.10
N THR A 318 17.31 -8.68 -0.25
CA THR A 318 16.40 -8.42 0.88
C THR A 318 15.14 -9.22 0.66
N GLU A 319 14.68 -9.93 1.66
CA GLU A 319 13.43 -10.66 1.60
C GLU A 319 12.37 -9.91 2.39
N LYS A 320 11.16 -9.79 1.84
CA LYS A 320 10.02 -9.16 2.47
C LYS A 320 9.07 -10.23 2.98
N LEU A 321 8.92 -10.29 4.30
CA LEU A 321 7.93 -11.15 4.93
C LEU A 321 6.51 -10.71 4.53
N PRO A 322 5.56 -11.66 4.40
CA PRO A 322 4.18 -11.33 4.13
C PRO A 322 3.55 -10.55 5.29
N SER A 323 2.64 -9.67 4.97
CA SER A 323 1.83 -8.96 5.97
C SER A 323 0.65 -9.80 6.42
N TYR A 324 0.00 -9.40 7.52
CA TYR A 324 -1.28 -9.99 7.93
C TYR A 324 -2.32 -10.02 6.81
N TYR A 325 -2.38 -8.97 6.00
CA TYR A 325 -3.31 -8.91 4.87
C TYR A 325 -3.06 -10.02 3.83
N VAL A 326 -1.81 -10.40 3.61
CA VAL A 326 -1.45 -11.51 2.70
C VAL A 326 -1.74 -12.86 3.33
N LEU A 327 -1.42 -13.03 4.63
CA LEU A 327 -1.56 -14.32 5.31
C LEU A 327 -2.98 -14.61 5.77
N TYR A 328 -3.70 -13.57 6.16
CA TYR A 328 -5.05 -13.63 6.71
C TYR A 328 -5.94 -12.61 5.99
N PRO A 329 -6.23 -12.82 4.71
CA PRO A 329 -7.12 -11.94 3.97
C PRO A 329 -8.54 -11.96 4.53
N ARG A 330 -9.34 -10.97 4.16
CA ARG A 330 -10.76 -10.94 4.50
C ARG A 330 -11.46 -12.15 3.88
N GLN A 331 -12.27 -12.84 4.67
CA GLN A 331 -13.16 -13.86 4.14
C GLN A 331 -14.25 -13.21 3.29
N GLU A 332 -14.46 -13.71 2.08
CA GLU A 332 -15.47 -13.25 1.15
C GLU A 332 -16.58 -14.28 1.06
N TYR A 333 -17.79 -13.82 0.73
CA TYR A 333 -18.98 -14.64 0.63
C TYR A 333 -19.66 -14.41 -0.71
N ARG A 334 -20.17 -15.48 -1.28
CA ARG A 334 -21.03 -15.43 -2.45
C ARG A 334 -22.44 -15.72 -2.02
N ASP A 335 -23.34 -14.78 -2.34
CA ASP A 335 -24.75 -14.88 -2.08
C ASP A 335 -25.48 -15.09 -3.42
N ILE A 336 -26.13 -16.24 -3.60
CA ILE A 336 -26.85 -16.63 -4.82
C ILE A 336 -28.34 -16.61 -4.49
N GLN A 337 -29.10 -15.77 -5.16
CA GLN A 337 -30.55 -15.75 -5.02
C GLN A 337 -31.18 -17.02 -5.61
N THR A 338 -31.87 -17.79 -4.79
CA THR A 338 -32.55 -19.04 -5.20
C THR A 338 -34.04 -18.86 -5.31
N PHE A 339 -34.62 -17.86 -4.62
CA PHE A 339 -36.02 -17.51 -4.71
C PHE A 339 -36.21 -16.01 -4.51
N GLY A 340 -37.24 -15.46 -5.15
CA GLY A 340 -37.66 -14.08 -4.94
C GLY A 340 -39.12 -13.90 -5.37
N VAL A 341 -39.92 -13.28 -4.50
CA VAL A 341 -41.31 -12.96 -4.75
C VAL A 341 -41.66 -11.60 -4.17
N SER A 342 -42.42 -10.82 -4.94
CA SER A 342 -42.98 -9.56 -4.47
C SER A 342 -44.44 -9.68 -4.20
N TYR A 343 -44.90 -9.09 -3.10
CA TYR A 343 -46.26 -9.07 -2.64
C TYR A 343 -46.63 -7.68 -2.07
N ASN A 344 -47.89 -7.40 -1.84
CA ASN A 344 -48.39 -6.22 -1.15
C ASN A 344 -47.64 -4.90 -1.53
N ASN A 345 -47.81 -4.45 -2.77
CA ASN A 345 -47.42 -3.11 -3.29
C ASN A 345 -45.94 -2.66 -3.12
N ASN A 346 -45.01 -3.51 -2.80
CA ASN A 346 -43.56 -3.29 -2.78
C ASN A 346 -42.82 -4.14 -1.76
N GLU A 347 -43.48 -4.98 -1.00
CA GLU A 347 -42.78 -5.91 -0.14
C GLU A 347 -42.31 -7.12 -0.95
N SER A 348 -41.18 -7.64 -0.59
CA SER A 348 -40.57 -8.79 -1.27
C SER A 348 -39.93 -9.72 -0.25
N ALA A 349 -39.91 -11.01 -0.57
CA ALA A 349 -39.18 -12.00 0.21
C ALA A 349 -38.21 -12.75 -0.69
N TYR A 350 -37.02 -13.00 -0.17
CA TYR A 350 -35.92 -13.59 -0.91
C TYR A 350 -35.29 -14.74 -0.12
N VAL A 351 -34.91 -15.78 -0.82
CA VAL A 351 -34.04 -16.85 -0.29
C VAL A 351 -32.70 -16.80 -1.04
N TYR A 352 -31.64 -16.88 -0.28
CA TYR A 352 -30.26 -16.91 -0.81
C TYR A 352 -29.52 -18.14 -0.30
N TYR A 353 -28.75 -18.74 -1.17
CA TYR A 353 -27.67 -19.61 -0.77
C TYR A 353 -26.41 -18.74 -0.56
N SER A 354 -25.87 -18.80 0.64
CA SER A 354 -24.64 -18.10 1.00
C SER A 354 -23.50 -19.11 1.12
N GLN A 355 -22.41 -18.84 0.45
CA GLN A 355 -21.21 -19.68 0.51
C GLN A 355 -19.99 -18.82 0.83
N PRO A 356 -19.30 -19.10 1.95
CA PRO A 356 -18.00 -18.49 2.18
C PRO A 356 -17.00 -19.06 1.18
N TYR A 357 -16.37 -18.21 0.37
CA TYR A 357 -15.19 -18.60 -0.37
C TYR A 357 -13.98 -18.06 0.36
N THR A 358 -13.40 -18.94 1.17
CA THR A 358 -12.21 -18.61 1.93
C THR A 358 -11.05 -18.39 0.99
N LEU A 359 -10.26 -17.37 1.23
CA LEU A 359 -8.94 -17.27 0.66
C LEU A 359 -8.12 -18.44 1.18
N LEU A 360 -7.87 -19.39 0.32
CA LEU A 360 -7.12 -20.58 0.66
C LEU A 360 -5.68 -20.16 0.98
N HIS A 361 -5.12 -20.68 2.06
CA HIS A 361 -3.72 -20.54 2.36
C HIS A 361 -2.91 -21.26 1.28
N ASN A 362 -1.97 -20.56 0.68
CA ASN A 362 -1.02 -21.16 -0.24
C ASN A 362 0.23 -21.57 0.56
N GLU A 363 0.32 -22.84 0.92
CA GLU A 363 1.47 -23.38 1.68
C GLU A 363 2.79 -23.23 0.90
N LYS A 364 2.73 -23.15 -0.43
CA LYS A 364 3.88 -22.97 -1.33
C LYS A 364 4.28 -21.51 -1.52
N LEU A 365 3.58 -20.56 -0.86
CA LEU A 365 3.88 -19.15 -0.95
C LEU A 365 5.33 -18.86 -0.57
N ARG A 366 6.07 -18.21 -1.46
CA ARG A 366 7.47 -17.83 -1.25
C ARG A 366 7.57 -16.36 -0.87
N TRP A 367 8.58 -16.04 -0.05
CA TRP A 367 8.83 -14.66 0.30
C TRP A 367 9.30 -13.84 -0.88
N GLN A 368 8.76 -12.63 -1.00
CA GLN A 368 9.21 -11.68 -2.01
C GLN A 368 10.70 -11.37 -1.79
N LYS A 369 11.50 -11.46 -2.86
CA LYS A 369 12.94 -11.15 -2.85
C LYS A 369 13.23 -9.91 -3.69
N ASN A 370 14.01 -8.99 -3.14
CA ASN A 370 14.56 -7.85 -3.86
C ASN A 370 16.06 -8.03 -3.99
N GLN A 371 16.53 -8.09 -5.22
CA GLN A 371 17.95 -8.11 -5.57
C GLN A 371 18.32 -6.72 -6.07
N ASN A 372 19.24 -6.07 -5.36
CA ASN A 372 19.73 -4.73 -5.70
C ASN A 372 21.21 -4.83 -6.07
N ALA A 373 21.58 -4.19 -7.16
CA ALA A 373 22.98 -3.97 -7.54
C ALA A 373 23.13 -2.50 -7.91
N GLU A 374 24.23 -1.89 -7.47
CA GLU A 374 24.58 -0.51 -7.80
C GLU A 374 26.06 -0.36 -8.07
N ILE A 375 26.40 0.58 -8.93
CA ILE A 375 27.75 1.07 -9.14
C ILE A 375 27.71 2.60 -9.20
N GLY A 376 28.66 3.24 -8.57
CA GLY A 376 28.71 4.69 -8.54
C GLY A 376 30.13 5.22 -8.53
N VAL A 377 30.25 6.47 -8.95
CA VAL A 377 31.49 7.23 -8.92
C VAL A 377 31.22 8.58 -8.26
N ASP A 378 32.07 8.94 -7.30
CA ASP A 378 32.08 10.24 -6.65
C ASP A 378 33.34 11.00 -7.09
N ILE A 379 33.17 12.21 -7.63
CA ILE A 379 34.24 13.05 -8.14
C ILE A 379 34.20 14.42 -7.47
N ASN A 380 35.34 14.89 -6.98
CA ASN A 380 35.52 16.25 -6.49
C ASN A 380 36.51 16.97 -7.41
N VAL A 381 36.08 17.96 -8.16
CA VAL A 381 36.95 18.75 -9.07
C VAL A 381 36.60 20.21 -8.91
N ALA A 382 37.61 21.04 -8.73
CA ALA A 382 37.44 22.49 -8.53
C ALA A 382 36.37 22.86 -7.49
N ARG A 383 36.29 22.13 -6.36
CA ARG A 383 35.29 22.25 -5.28
C ARG A 383 33.86 21.86 -5.71
N THR A 384 33.67 21.37 -6.94
CA THR A 384 32.40 20.78 -7.37
C THR A 384 32.37 19.31 -7.00
N ARG A 385 31.32 18.88 -6.33
CA ARG A 385 31.08 17.46 -6.04
C ARG A 385 30.13 16.90 -7.07
N ILE A 386 30.49 15.80 -7.71
CA ILE A 386 29.68 15.07 -8.67
C ILE A 386 29.52 13.66 -8.15
N SER A 387 28.31 13.16 -8.05
CA SER A 387 27.98 11.76 -7.74
C SER A 387 27.12 11.19 -8.85
N LEU A 388 27.58 10.13 -9.49
CA LEU A 388 26.85 9.38 -10.51
C LEU A 388 26.65 7.96 -10.01
N VAL A 389 25.43 7.44 -10.12
CA VAL A 389 25.07 6.09 -9.70
C VAL A 389 24.21 5.43 -10.78
N GLY A 390 24.61 4.24 -11.19
CA GLY A 390 23.75 3.34 -11.95
C GLY A 390 23.24 2.22 -11.05
N TYR A 391 21.99 1.82 -11.20
CA TYR A 391 21.40 0.75 -10.39
C TYR A 391 20.56 -0.22 -11.21
N PHE A 392 20.49 -1.43 -10.70
CA PHE A 392 19.62 -2.49 -11.18
C PHE A 392 18.92 -3.14 -9.98
N ASN A 393 17.60 -3.20 -10.04
CA ASN A 393 16.76 -3.81 -9.03
C ASN A 393 15.86 -4.86 -9.69
N ARG A 394 15.80 -6.05 -9.11
CA ARG A 394 14.88 -7.11 -9.51
C ARG A 394 14.09 -7.59 -8.31
N THR A 395 12.79 -7.33 -8.33
CA THR A 395 11.84 -7.89 -7.37
C THR A 395 11.37 -9.23 -7.91
N LYS A 396 11.64 -10.32 -7.20
CA LYS A 396 11.16 -11.66 -7.50
C LYS A 396 10.01 -12.02 -6.59
N MET A 397 9.05 -12.76 -7.13
CA MET A 397 7.93 -13.34 -6.36
C MET A 397 7.18 -12.27 -5.55
N PRO A 398 6.80 -11.10 -6.12
CA PRO A 398 5.92 -10.16 -5.43
C PRO A 398 4.60 -10.86 -5.08
N TYR A 399 3.97 -10.46 -3.97
CA TYR A 399 2.68 -11.04 -3.60
C TYR A 399 1.57 -10.57 -4.51
N LYS A 400 0.72 -11.50 -4.92
CA LYS A 400 -0.54 -11.28 -5.64
C LYS A 400 -1.62 -12.23 -5.13
N TYR A 401 -2.82 -12.11 -5.64
CA TYR A 401 -3.90 -13.08 -5.44
C TYR A 401 -4.22 -13.76 -6.76
N THR A 402 -4.49 -15.08 -6.71
CA THR A 402 -5.02 -15.83 -7.84
C THR A 402 -6.37 -16.42 -7.48
N SER A 403 -7.25 -16.50 -8.46
CA SER A 403 -8.58 -17.08 -8.30
C SER A 403 -8.69 -18.36 -9.10
N THR A 404 -9.36 -19.35 -8.52
CA THR A 404 -9.80 -20.57 -9.20
C THR A 404 -11.32 -20.67 -9.09
N TYR A 405 -11.95 -21.50 -9.89
CA TYR A 405 -13.38 -21.69 -9.89
C TYR A 405 -13.72 -23.16 -9.87
N THR A 406 -14.79 -23.50 -9.18
CA THR A 406 -15.37 -24.85 -9.13
C THR A 406 -16.84 -24.81 -9.52
N PRO A 407 -17.34 -25.81 -10.26
CA PRO A 407 -18.76 -25.90 -10.60
C PRO A 407 -19.63 -26.02 -9.36
N PHE A 408 -20.78 -25.39 -9.38
CA PHE A 408 -21.76 -25.41 -8.31
C PHE A 408 -23.17 -25.48 -8.89
N ALA A 409 -23.96 -26.45 -8.45
CA ALA A 409 -25.35 -26.65 -8.85
C ALA A 409 -26.31 -26.14 -7.77
N TYR A 410 -27.37 -25.45 -8.16
CA TYR A 410 -28.39 -24.93 -7.27
C TYR A 410 -29.80 -24.94 -7.93
N ASN A 411 -30.83 -24.92 -7.11
CA ASN A 411 -32.21 -24.85 -7.59
C ASN A 411 -32.68 -23.38 -7.56
N VAL A 412 -33.27 -22.94 -8.64
CA VAL A 412 -34.06 -21.70 -8.67
C VAL A 412 -35.51 -22.12 -8.41
N LEU A 413 -36.11 -21.56 -7.34
CA LEU A 413 -37.43 -21.88 -6.90
C LEU A 413 -38.46 -20.89 -7.45
N GLN A 414 -39.72 -21.34 -7.53
CA GLN A 414 -40.90 -20.54 -7.87
C GLN A 414 -42.09 -20.91 -7.00
N LEU A 415 -43.10 -20.06 -7.02
CA LEU A 415 -44.40 -20.38 -6.41
C LEU A 415 -45.01 -21.60 -7.09
N PRO A 416 -45.70 -22.47 -6.32
CA PRO A 416 -46.49 -23.56 -6.89
C PRO A 416 -47.56 -23.04 -7.84
N GLU A 417 -47.90 -23.84 -8.85
CA GLU A 417 -48.94 -23.48 -9.81
C GLU A 417 -50.28 -23.27 -9.09
N GLY A 418 -50.94 -22.13 -9.34
CA GLY A 418 -52.20 -21.78 -8.71
C GLY A 418 -52.12 -21.29 -7.27
N PHE A 419 -50.92 -21.08 -6.72
CA PHE A 419 -50.78 -20.49 -5.38
C PHE A 419 -51.07 -19.00 -5.44
N GLU A 420 -52.06 -18.52 -4.72
CA GLU A 420 -52.41 -17.12 -4.58
C GLU A 420 -51.67 -16.50 -3.39
N LEU A 421 -50.91 -15.42 -3.65
CA LEU A 421 -50.18 -14.68 -2.62
C LEU A 421 -51.11 -13.80 -1.81
N SER A 422 -51.12 -13.95 -0.48
CA SER A 422 -51.73 -13.01 0.44
C SER A 422 -50.93 -11.71 0.61
N ALA A 423 -51.48 -10.83 1.42
CA ALA A 423 -50.80 -9.59 1.81
C ALA A 423 -49.60 -9.85 2.73
N ASN A 424 -49.51 -11.02 3.38
CA ASN A 424 -48.47 -11.32 4.38
C ASN A 424 -48.01 -12.80 4.32
N PRO A 425 -47.48 -13.27 3.20
CA PRO A 425 -47.03 -14.63 3.09
C PRO A 425 -45.84 -14.88 4.00
N GLN A 426 -45.79 -16.06 4.60
CA GLN A 426 -44.64 -16.53 5.37
C GLN A 426 -43.84 -17.52 4.54
N ILE A 427 -42.52 -17.38 4.61
CA ILE A 427 -41.58 -18.23 3.87
C ILE A 427 -40.61 -18.85 4.87
N THR A 428 -40.30 -20.10 4.66
CA THR A 428 -39.20 -20.78 5.35
C THR A 428 -38.36 -21.57 4.37
N VAL A 429 -37.12 -21.85 4.74
CA VAL A 429 -36.21 -22.64 3.93
C VAL A 429 -35.42 -23.59 4.81
N ASP A 430 -35.24 -24.80 4.34
CA ASP A 430 -34.30 -25.73 4.94
C ASP A 430 -32.87 -25.27 4.61
N ASN A 431 -32.10 -24.99 5.63
CA ASN A 431 -30.77 -24.40 5.50
C ASN A 431 -29.75 -25.27 4.73
N GLN A 432 -29.95 -26.61 4.77
CA GLN A 432 -29.02 -27.56 4.15
C GLN A 432 -29.42 -27.94 2.73
N THR A 433 -30.75 -28.24 2.54
CA THR A 433 -31.24 -28.75 1.25
C THR A 433 -31.69 -27.65 0.30
N GLY A 434 -31.97 -26.44 0.82
CA GLY A 434 -32.56 -25.36 0.07
C GLY A 434 -34.01 -25.54 -0.33
N MET A 435 -34.71 -26.53 0.23
CA MET A 435 -36.14 -26.69 0.04
C MET A 435 -36.89 -25.55 0.72
N GLY A 436 -37.56 -24.76 -0.08
CA GLY A 436 -38.35 -23.62 0.40
C GLY A 436 -39.85 -24.03 0.55
N TYR A 437 -40.50 -23.39 1.50
CA TYR A 437 -41.91 -23.55 1.77
C TYR A 437 -42.56 -22.18 1.97
N ILE A 438 -43.80 -22.06 1.52
CA ILE A 438 -44.61 -20.85 1.67
C ILE A 438 -45.96 -21.19 2.29
N ARG A 439 -46.49 -20.28 3.09
CA ARG A 439 -47.88 -20.34 3.57
C ARG A 439 -48.49 -18.94 3.53
N ASP A 440 -49.79 -18.89 3.41
CA ASP A 440 -50.55 -17.65 3.25
C ASP A 440 -50.62 -16.85 4.55
N ASP A 441 -50.90 -17.53 5.66
CA ASP A 441 -50.96 -16.99 7.02
C ASP A 441 -50.52 -18.03 8.07
N GLU A 442 -50.57 -17.67 9.35
CA GLU A 442 -50.09 -18.54 10.44
C GLU A 442 -50.92 -19.82 10.61
N ASP A 443 -52.17 -19.78 10.18
CA ASP A 443 -53.10 -20.91 10.29
C ASP A 443 -53.08 -21.83 9.06
N SER A 444 -52.43 -21.44 7.99
CA SER A 444 -52.33 -22.19 6.74
C SER A 444 -51.23 -23.25 6.76
N TYR A 445 -51.39 -24.30 5.96
CA TYR A 445 -50.38 -25.35 5.79
C TYR A 445 -49.17 -24.83 4.95
N TRP A 446 -47.99 -25.30 5.30
CA TRP A 446 -46.78 -25.07 4.53
C TRP A 446 -46.85 -25.79 3.18
N THR A 447 -46.78 -25.06 2.10
CA THR A 447 -46.75 -25.56 0.73
C THR A 447 -45.34 -25.51 0.22
N PRO A 448 -44.74 -26.60 -0.31
CA PRO A 448 -43.40 -26.58 -0.86
C PRO A 448 -43.34 -25.71 -2.11
N LEU A 449 -42.27 -24.97 -2.27
CA LEU A 449 -41.96 -24.22 -3.50
C LEU A 449 -41.55 -25.20 -4.61
N ASP A 450 -41.97 -24.91 -5.83
CA ASP A 450 -41.57 -25.69 -6.98
C ASP A 450 -40.17 -25.34 -7.49
N VAL A 451 -39.46 -26.32 -8.03
CA VAL A 451 -38.19 -26.08 -8.72
C VAL A 451 -38.46 -25.59 -10.13
N LYS A 452 -38.27 -24.30 -10.36
CA LYS A 452 -38.40 -23.67 -11.68
C LYS A 452 -37.33 -24.18 -12.65
N VAL A 453 -36.07 -24.17 -12.19
CA VAL A 453 -34.92 -24.57 -12.98
C VAL A 453 -33.82 -25.11 -12.03
N LYS A 454 -33.14 -26.17 -12.50
CA LYS A 454 -31.87 -26.58 -11.90
C LYS A 454 -30.77 -25.85 -12.68
N ASP A 455 -30.15 -24.91 -12.03
CA ASP A 455 -29.09 -24.12 -12.63
C ASP A 455 -27.71 -24.51 -12.10
N GLN A 456 -26.69 -24.18 -12.85
CA GLN A 456 -25.30 -24.43 -12.50
C GLN A 456 -24.49 -23.15 -12.73
N THR A 457 -23.58 -22.89 -11.84
CA THR A 457 -22.67 -21.74 -11.91
C THR A 457 -21.29 -22.14 -11.41
N PHE A 458 -20.42 -21.19 -11.27
CA PHE A 458 -19.09 -21.40 -10.70
C PHE A 458 -18.90 -20.59 -9.44
N VAL A 459 -18.30 -21.19 -8.44
CA VAL A 459 -17.89 -20.54 -7.20
C VAL A 459 -16.40 -20.25 -7.26
N ARG A 460 -16.04 -19.01 -6.95
CA ARG A 460 -14.66 -18.56 -6.90
C ARG A 460 -14.01 -18.92 -5.58
N SER A 461 -12.80 -19.41 -5.61
CA SER A 461 -11.86 -19.44 -4.49
C SER A 461 -10.64 -18.60 -4.85
N THR A 462 -10.16 -17.81 -3.90
CA THR A 462 -9.00 -16.94 -4.09
C THR A 462 -7.93 -17.30 -3.08
N SER A 463 -6.68 -17.33 -3.51
CA SER A 463 -5.54 -17.57 -2.61
C SER A 463 -4.41 -16.58 -2.85
N PRO A 464 -3.62 -16.25 -1.83
CA PRO A 464 -2.37 -15.53 -2.03
C PRO A 464 -1.40 -16.35 -2.85
N ASP A 465 -0.66 -15.72 -3.75
CA ASP A 465 0.30 -16.34 -4.65
C ASP A 465 1.48 -15.40 -4.93
N ASN A 466 2.44 -15.87 -5.70
CA ASN A 466 3.58 -15.09 -6.14
C ASN A 466 3.39 -14.60 -7.58
N GLY A 467 3.59 -13.31 -7.77
CA GLY A 467 3.52 -12.64 -9.07
C GLY A 467 4.85 -12.69 -9.85
N PRO A 468 4.87 -12.04 -11.02
CA PRO A 468 6.00 -12.01 -11.92
C PRO A 468 7.16 -11.17 -11.40
N ASP A 469 8.34 -11.42 -11.93
CA ASP A 469 9.51 -10.59 -11.66
C ASP A 469 9.31 -9.16 -12.20
N ILE A 470 9.62 -8.18 -11.36
CA ILE A 470 9.62 -6.76 -11.72
C ILE A 470 11.06 -6.28 -11.80
N THR A 471 11.47 -5.81 -12.96
CA THR A 471 12.82 -5.27 -13.19
C THR A 471 12.79 -3.74 -13.22
N ARG A 472 13.68 -3.12 -12.47
CA ARG A 472 13.93 -1.67 -12.49
C ARG A 472 15.41 -1.42 -12.69
N ARG A 473 15.73 -0.45 -13.50
CA ARG A 473 17.10 0.04 -13.72
C ARG A 473 17.07 1.54 -13.93
N GLY A 474 18.13 2.19 -13.53
CA GLY A 474 18.19 3.63 -13.66
C GLY A 474 19.56 4.20 -13.40
N ALA A 475 19.65 5.52 -13.53
CA ALA A 475 20.83 6.30 -13.22
C ALA A 475 20.41 7.55 -12.44
N GLU A 476 21.24 7.92 -11.48
CA GLU A 476 21.05 9.09 -10.65
C GLU A 476 22.31 9.95 -10.73
N MET A 477 22.13 11.27 -10.76
CA MET A 477 23.20 12.26 -10.78
C MET A 477 22.92 13.32 -9.74
N ILE A 478 23.94 13.67 -8.97
CA ILE A 478 23.94 14.83 -8.07
C ILE A 478 25.19 15.66 -8.35
N ILE A 479 25.02 16.97 -8.56
CA ILE A 479 26.12 17.92 -8.72
C ILE A 479 25.92 19.05 -7.71
N ASP A 480 26.85 19.18 -6.77
CA ASP A 480 26.91 20.28 -5.82
C ASP A 480 28.03 21.24 -6.30
N PHE A 481 27.67 22.42 -6.73
CA PHE A 481 28.61 23.46 -7.15
C PHE A 481 29.16 24.24 -5.94
N PRO A 482 30.37 24.80 -6.02
CA PRO A 482 30.83 25.73 -5.00
C PRO A 482 29.98 26.99 -4.98
N GLU A 483 30.00 27.70 -3.86
CA GLU A 483 29.35 29.00 -3.74
C GLU A 483 29.95 29.99 -4.73
N ILE A 484 29.14 30.64 -5.55
CA ILE A 484 29.50 31.75 -6.39
C ILE A 484 29.59 32.97 -5.49
N THR A 485 30.83 33.34 -5.10
CA THR A 485 31.09 34.35 -4.06
C THR A 485 30.40 35.70 -4.29
N PRO A 486 30.39 36.29 -5.50
CA PRO A 486 29.69 37.57 -5.73
C PRO A 486 28.19 37.49 -5.49
N LEU A 487 27.57 36.37 -5.83
CA LEU A 487 26.12 36.14 -5.67
C LEU A 487 25.79 35.52 -4.31
N ARG A 488 26.79 35.04 -3.57
CA ARG A 488 26.61 34.26 -2.33
C ARG A 488 25.61 33.12 -2.50
N THR A 489 25.63 32.52 -3.68
CA THR A 489 24.65 31.50 -4.10
C THR A 489 25.37 30.19 -4.42
N GLN A 490 24.88 29.13 -3.84
CA GLN A 490 25.27 27.76 -4.13
C GLN A 490 24.18 27.11 -4.97
N PHE A 491 24.61 26.44 -6.06
CA PHE A 491 23.69 25.63 -6.88
C PHE A 491 23.90 24.16 -6.62
N ARG A 492 22.78 23.43 -6.70
CA ARG A 492 22.74 21.97 -6.75
C ARG A 492 21.84 21.53 -7.89
N VAL A 493 22.29 20.56 -8.65
CA VAL A 493 21.51 19.88 -9.68
C VAL A 493 21.42 18.43 -9.31
N ASP A 494 20.21 17.88 -9.32
CA ASP A 494 19.97 16.45 -9.19
C ASP A 494 19.03 15.96 -10.27
N ALA A 495 19.30 14.76 -10.78
CA ALA A 495 18.48 14.13 -11.80
C ALA A 495 18.42 12.61 -11.56
N ALA A 496 17.25 12.02 -11.87
CA ALA A 496 17.04 10.60 -11.77
C ALA A 496 16.28 10.07 -13.00
N TYR A 497 16.89 9.12 -13.69
CA TYR A 497 16.26 8.35 -14.75
C TYR A 497 15.88 6.96 -14.23
N THR A 498 14.65 6.54 -14.46
CA THR A 498 14.16 5.23 -14.08
C THR A 498 13.46 4.55 -15.24
N TYR A 499 13.79 3.29 -15.46
CA TYR A 499 13.09 2.36 -16.33
C TYR A 499 12.57 1.20 -15.53
N SER A 500 11.31 0.82 -15.72
CA SER A 500 10.69 -0.36 -15.10
C SER A 500 9.93 -1.19 -16.13
N LYS A 501 10.04 -2.51 -16.03
CA LYS A 501 9.27 -3.46 -16.86
C LYS A 501 8.86 -4.68 -16.03
N TYR A 502 7.62 -5.13 -16.24
CA TYR A 502 7.16 -6.46 -15.84
C TYR A 502 6.21 -7.02 -16.90
N ILE A 503 6.09 -8.33 -16.93
CA ILE A 503 5.08 -9.10 -17.69
C ILE A 503 4.65 -10.25 -16.80
N ASP A 504 3.34 -10.41 -16.60
CA ASP A 504 2.74 -11.56 -15.91
C ASP A 504 1.95 -12.38 -16.91
N ASN A 505 2.57 -13.42 -17.43
CA ASN A 505 1.94 -14.39 -18.32
C ASN A 505 1.47 -15.67 -17.59
N SER A 506 1.33 -15.61 -16.27
CA SER A 506 0.67 -16.68 -15.52
C SER A 506 -0.81 -16.76 -15.89
N LEU A 507 -1.37 -17.95 -15.77
CA LEU A 507 -2.77 -18.17 -16.08
C LEU A 507 -3.67 -17.57 -14.99
N SER A 508 -4.74 -16.91 -15.39
CA SER A 508 -5.80 -16.43 -14.52
C SER A 508 -7.15 -16.92 -15.01
N TYR A 509 -8.03 -17.20 -14.07
CA TYR A 509 -9.39 -17.63 -14.33
C TYR A 509 -10.35 -16.46 -14.18
N TYR A 510 -11.28 -16.34 -15.11
CA TYR A 510 -12.31 -15.32 -15.05
C TYR A 510 -13.67 -15.88 -15.44
N TYR A 511 -14.64 -15.73 -14.54
CA TYR A 511 -16.04 -16.06 -14.77
C TYR A 511 -16.86 -14.79 -14.89
N GLN A 512 -17.53 -14.63 -16.00
CA GLN A 512 -18.46 -13.54 -16.22
C GLN A 512 -19.81 -13.92 -15.56
N ASN A 513 -20.18 -13.23 -14.50
CA ASN A 513 -21.54 -13.35 -13.96
C ASN A 513 -22.55 -12.80 -14.96
N GLY A 514 -23.56 -13.62 -15.31
CA GLY A 514 -24.59 -13.23 -16.24
C GLY A 514 -25.36 -14.42 -16.77
N TRP A 515 -26.34 -14.12 -17.60
CA TRP A 515 -27.19 -15.11 -18.24
C TRP A 515 -26.91 -15.10 -19.74
N SER A 516 -26.80 -16.29 -20.32
CA SER A 516 -26.72 -16.44 -21.75
C SER A 516 -28.09 -16.16 -22.39
N HIS A 517 -28.06 -15.43 -23.48
CA HIS A 517 -29.22 -15.20 -24.34
C HIS A 517 -29.17 -16.04 -25.61
N THR A 518 -28.22 -16.93 -25.71
CA THR A 518 -27.99 -17.80 -26.88
C THR A 518 -28.57 -19.21 -26.66
N THR A 519 -27.92 -20.23 -27.17
CA THR A 519 -28.32 -21.63 -27.04
C THR A 519 -28.37 -22.13 -25.59
N LEU A 520 -27.67 -21.46 -24.66
CA LEU A 520 -27.71 -21.77 -23.25
C LEU A 520 -29.02 -21.33 -22.56
N ALA A 521 -29.93 -20.72 -23.27
CA ALA A 521 -31.33 -20.51 -22.95
C ALA A 521 -31.61 -19.95 -21.54
N ASN A 522 -31.23 -18.70 -21.27
CA ASN A 522 -31.45 -18.00 -20.01
C ASN A 522 -30.87 -18.71 -18.76
N ARG A 523 -29.78 -19.40 -18.89
CA ARG A 523 -29.00 -19.99 -17.79
C ARG A 523 -27.76 -19.17 -17.51
N SER A 524 -27.21 -19.33 -16.34
CA SER A 524 -25.87 -18.82 -16.01
C SER A 524 -24.84 -19.30 -17.03
N TYR A 525 -23.83 -18.48 -17.33
CA TYR A 525 -22.76 -18.90 -18.20
C TYR A 525 -22.09 -20.19 -17.69
N GLN A 526 -21.83 -21.12 -18.60
CA GLN A 526 -21.39 -22.50 -18.27
C GLN A 526 -19.88 -22.70 -18.45
N TYR A 527 -19.13 -21.62 -18.70
CA TYR A 527 -17.71 -21.69 -18.93
C TYR A 527 -16.96 -20.61 -18.16
N VAL A 528 -15.78 -20.97 -17.66
CA VAL A 528 -14.80 -20.04 -17.08
C VAL A 528 -13.64 -19.89 -18.04
N GLY A 529 -13.35 -18.69 -18.48
CA GLY A 529 -12.19 -18.42 -19.32
C GLY A 529 -10.89 -18.49 -18.54
N ILE A 530 -9.85 -19.06 -19.16
CA ILE A 530 -8.48 -19.14 -18.64
C ILE A 530 -7.59 -18.31 -19.55
N TYR A 531 -6.98 -17.28 -19.00
CA TYR A 531 -6.24 -16.25 -19.75
C TYR A 531 -4.80 -16.17 -19.29
N ALA A 532 -3.91 -15.79 -20.21
CA ALA A 532 -2.49 -15.54 -19.92
C ALA A 532 -2.23 -14.07 -19.56
N ASN A 533 -3.07 -13.47 -18.74
CA ASN A 533 -2.97 -12.06 -18.32
C ASN A 533 -2.70 -11.87 -16.82
N GLY A 534 -2.11 -12.86 -16.19
CA GLY A 534 -1.84 -12.83 -14.76
C GLY A 534 -3.12 -12.70 -13.96
N ASP A 535 -3.12 -11.86 -12.91
CA ASP A 535 -4.30 -11.62 -12.07
C ASP A 535 -5.09 -10.38 -12.49
N ASN A 536 -4.84 -9.84 -13.69
CA ASN A 536 -5.49 -8.62 -14.11
C ASN A 536 -6.85 -8.90 -14.77
N SER A 537 -7.87 -9.13 -13.93
CA SER A 537 -9.23 -9.40 -14.40
C SER A 537 -9.91 -8.18 -15.04
N SER A 538 -9.38 -6.97 -14.84
CA SER A 538 -10.04 -5.72 -15.29
C SER A 538 -9.54 -5.21 -16.64
N THR A 539 -8.38 -5.66 -17.13
CA THR A 539 -7.78 -5.18 -18.36
C THR A 539 -7.33 -6.32 -19.27
N THR A 540 -7.04 -5.99 -20.52
CA THR A 540 -6.47 -6.92 -21.51
C THR A 540 -4.93 -6.92 -21.47
N ALA A 541 -4.32 -6.10 -20.61
CA ALA A 541 -2.87 -6.02 -20.46
C ALA A 541 -2.36 -7.01 -19.40
N ASN A 542 -1.21 -7.64 -19.64
CA ASN A 542 -0.54 -8.48 -18.66
C ASN A 542 0.83 -7.96 -18.23
N GLY A 543 1.17 -6.74 -18.61
CA GLY A 543 2.42 -6.13 -18.24
C GLY A 543 2.44 -4.62 -18.46
N LYS A 544 3.53 -4.01 -18.01
CA LYS A 544 3.76 -2.58 -18.18
C LYS A 544 5.23 -2.26 -18.24
N ARG A 545 5.59 -1.28 -19.06
CA ARG A 545 6.88 -0.61 -19.01
C ARG A 545 6.70 0.87 -18.76
N THR A 546 7.62 1.47 -18.02
CA THR A 546 7.61 2.89 -17.71
C THR A 546 9.00 3.49 -17.84
N HIS A 547 9.05 4.75 -18.23
CA HIS A 547 10.26 5.57 -18.26
C HIS A 547 9.96 6.89 -17.58
N SER A 548 10.84 7.34 -16.71
CA SER A 548 10.77 8.68 -16.12
C SER A 548 12.17 9.30 -16.08
N LEU A 549 12.24 10.60 -16.29
CA LEU A 549 13.40 11.43 -16.02
C LEU A 549 12.93 12.68 -15.30
N ASP A 550 13.28 12.78 -14.04
CA ASP A 550 13.00 13.94 -13.21
C ASP A 550 14.32 14.64 -12.89
N ALA A 551 14.33 15.97 -12.90
CA ALA A 551 15.51 16.78 -12.61
C ALA A 551 15.11 17.98 -11.75
N ASN A 552 16.02 18.40 -10.87
CA ASN A 552 15.82 19.54 -10.01
C ASN A 552 17.05 20.45 -10.04
N ILE A 553 16.81 21.74 -9.94
CA ILE A 553 17.87 22.76 -9.74
C ILE A 553 17.51 23.51 -8.47
N THR A 554 18.40 23.47 -7.48
CA THR A 554 18.24 24.21 -6.23
C THR A 554 19.31 25.31 -6.15
N ALA A 555 18.88 26.54 -5.90
CA ALA A 555 19.74 27.70 -5.66
C ALA A 555 19.54 28.15 -4.19
N ILE A 556 20.64 28.23 -3.42
CA ILE A 556 20.61 28.69 -2.04
C ILE A 556 21.48 29.94 -1.94
N THR A 557 20.86 31.09 -1.70
CA THR A 557 21.50 32.38 -1.51
C THR A 557 21.55 32.76 -0.03
N ARG A 558 22.73 33.05 0.48
CA ARG A 558 22.92 33.51 1.87
C ARG A 558 23.38 34.96 1.90
N ILE A 559 22.62 35.83 2.57
CA ILE A 559 22.92 37.25 2.72
C ILE A 559 23.21 37.53 4.20
N PRO A 560 24.47 37.34 4.67
CA PRO A 560 24.79 37.42 6.11
C PRO A 560 24.50 38.78 6.72
N LYS A 561 24.72 39.88 6.03
CA LYS A 561 24.43 41.23 6.52
C LYS A 561 22.93 41.44 6.82
N ALA A 562 22.08 40.81 6.02
CA ALA A 562 20.63 40.85 6.20
C ALA A 562 20.12 39.66 7.03
N ARG A 563 20.98 38.73 7.44
CA ARG A 563 20.59 37.46 8.10
C ARG A 563 19.46 36.77 7.34
N LEU A 564 19.59 36.67 6.02
CA LEU A 564 18.57 36.15 5.12
C LEU A 564 19.10 34.96 4.34
N ILE A 565 18.32 33.91 4.25
CA ILE A 565 18.56 32.73 3.44
C ILE A 565 17.38 32.56 2.49
N ILE A 566 17.67 32.52 1.19
CA ILE A 566 16.67 32.28 0.14
C ILE A 566 17.03 30.97 -0.54
N SER A 567 16.12 30.05 -0.58
CA SER A 567 16.23 28.79 -1.33
C SER A 567 15.15 28.74 -2.40
N CYS A 568 15.56 28.59 -3.64
CA CYS A 568 14.66 28.39 -4.77
C CYS A 568 14.94 27.03 -5.38
N LYS A 569 13.91 26.21 -5.61
CA LYS A 569 14.00 24.90 -6.25
C LYS A 569 13.09 24.87 -7.46
N LEU A 570 13.67 24.67 -8.64
CA LEU A 570 12.97 24.33 -9.86
C LEU A 570 12.88 22.80 -9.96
N GLU A 571 11.69 22.27 -10.11
CA GLU A 571 11.40 20.85 -10.30
C GLU A 571 10.90 20.64 -11.73
N ALA A 572 11.48 19.67 -12.42
CA ALA A 572 11.17 19.35 -13.81
C ALA A 572 10.92 17.86 -13.97
N SER A 573 9.79 17.48 -14.55
CA SER A 573 9.59 16.15 -15.10
C SER A 573 9.78 16.21 -16.60
N LEU A 574 10.95 15.70 -17.06
CA LEU A 574 11.39 15.81 -18.45
C LEU A 574 10.91 14.65 -19.31
N ILE A 575 10.80 13.47 -18.74
CA ILE A 575 10.26 12.28 -19.39
C ILE A 575 9.27 11.62 -18.45
N LYS A 576 8.06 11.39 -18.94
CA LYS A 576 7.04 10.59 -18.24
C LYS A 576 6.32 9.77 -19.30
N ARG A 577 6.75 8.51 -19.47
CA ARG A 577 6.21 7.61 -20.48
C ARG A 577 5.83 6.27 -19.87
N SER A 578 4.77 5.68 -20.39
CA SER A 578 4.32 4.34 -20.03
C SER A 578 3.73 3.63 -21.23
N GLN A 579 3.74 2.31 -21.20
CA GLN A 579 3.06 1.48 -22.16
C GLN A 579 2.61 0.20 -21.49
N ASN A 580 1.35 -0.14 -21.66
CA ASN A 580 0.84 -1.45 -21.29
C ASN A 580 1.35 -2.49 -22.28
N LEU A 581 1.60 -3.68 -21.79
CA LEU A 581 2.12 -4.80 -22.57
C LEU A 581 1.13 -5.95 -22.52
N SER A 582 1.11 -6.73 -23.58
CA SER A 582 0.39 -7.99 -23.63
C SER A 582 1.27 -8.99 -24.36
N GLU A 583 1.79 -9.97 -23.62
CA GLU A 583 2.74 -10.95 -24.14
C GLU A 583 2.50 -12.30 -23.47
N TYR A 584 2.42 -13.34 -24.29
CA TYR A 584 2.37 -14.71 -23.83
C TYR A 584 3.33 -15.56 -24.69
N ASN A 585 4.27 -16.24 -24.02
CA ASN A 585 5.30 -17.05 -24.69
C ASN A 585 6.06 -16.29 -25.79
N GLY A 586 6.37 -15.00 -25.52
CA GLY A 586 7.15 -14.16 -26.44
C GLY A 586 6.38 -13.55 -27.60
N THR A 587 5.07 -13.76 -27.66
CA THR A 587 4.20 -13.20 -28.71
C THR A 587 3.15 -12.26 -28.14
N SER A 588 2.63 -11.34 -28.97
CA SER A 588 1.54 -10.46 -28.57
C SER A 588 0.28 -11.29 -28.31
N TYR A 589 -0.34 -11.08 -27.14
CA TYR A 589 -1.48 -11.83 -26.67
C TYR A 589 -2.81 -11.10 -26.89
N ALA A 590 -2.82 -9.77 -26.73
CA ALA A 590 -3.98 -8.95 -26.99
C ALA A 590 -3.88 -8.23 -28.35
N PHE A 591 -5.02 -7.93 -28.91
CA PHE A 591 -5.15 -7.30 -30.23
C PHE A 591 -6.08 -6.09 -30.14
N ASN A 592 -5.82 -5.10 -31.00
CA ASN A 592 -6.83 -4.09 -31.33
C ASN A 592 -7.75 -4.67 -32.41
N VAL A 593 -9.04 -4.53 -32.21
CA VAL A 593 -10.08 -5.03 -33.10
C VAL A 593 -11.00 -3.90 -33.49
N SER A 594 -11.26 -3.73 -34.78
CA SER A 594 -12.29 -2.82 -35.29
C SER A 594 -13.66 -3.52 -35.27
N GLU A 595 -14.69 -2.85 -34.83
CA GLU A 595 -16.05 -3.39 -34.81
C GLU A 595 -16.58 -3.66 -36.24
N ASN A 596 -16.06 -2.94 -37.23
CA ASN A 596 -16.47 -3.06 -38.63
C ASN A 596 -15.63 -4.02 -39.46
N SER A 597 -14.60 -4.62 -38.89
CA SER A 597 -13.76 -5.61 -39.54
C SER A 597 -13.36 -6.70 -38.56
N ASN A 598 -13.34 -7.94 -39.00
CA ASN A 598 -12.79 -9.08 -38.25
C ASN A 598 -11.26 -9.06 -38.24
N GLU A 599 -10.63 -8.01 -38.75
CA GLU A 599 -9.18 -7.88 -38.77
C GLU A 599 -8.62 -7.49 -37.43
N LYS A 600 -7.73 -8.31 -36.90
CA LYS A 600 -6.94 -8.03 -35.72
C LYS A 600 -5.85 -7.04 -36.10
N THR A 601 -5.99 -5.79 -35.73
CA THR A 601 -4.98 -4.79 -36.01
C THR A 601 -4.09 -4.59 -34.75
N GLY A 602 -2.80 -4.85 -34.93
CA GLY A 602 -1.76 -4.49 -33.92
C GLY A 602 -1.46 -3.01 -33.98
N GLY A 603 -2.45 -2.15 -33.78
CA GLY A 603 -2.29 -0.71 -33.90
C GLY A 603 -2.43 0.03 -32.58
N SER A 604 -1.98 1.28 -32.55
CA SER A 604 -2.04 2.19 -31.41
C SER A 604 -3.01 3.36 -31.61
N ILE A 605 -3.81 3.35 -32.65
CA ILE A 605 -4.68 4.46 -33.03
C ILE A 605 -6.10 4.17 -32.60
N TYR A 606 -6.67 5.02 -31.77
CA TYR A 606 -8.08 5.01 -31.40
C TYR A 606 -8.87 5.76 -32.47
N ASP A 607 -9.77 5.06 -33.13
CA ASP A 607 -10.65 5.60 -34.17
C ASP A 607 -12.11 5.73 -33.72
N GLY A 608 -12.41 5.44 -32.46
CA GLY A 608 -13.76 5.48 -31.90
C GLY A 608 -14.58 4.20 -32.13
N ASN A 609 -14.16 3.33 -33.04
CA ASN A 609 -14.83 2.07 -33.40
C ASN A 609 -14.00 0.83 -33.11
N SER A 610 -12.88 1.00 -32.43
CA SER A 610 -11.96 -0.07 -32.10
C SER A 610 -11.95 -0.36 -30.61
N TYR A 611 -11.66 -1.60 -30.27
CA TYR A 611 -11.46 -2.06 -28.90
C TYR A 611 -10.27 -3.01 -28.83
N THR A 612 -9.75 -3.25 -27.65
CA THR A 612 -8.76 -4.30 -27.42
C THR A 612 -9.45 -5.57 -26.99
N ALA A 613 -8.98 -6.71 -27.47
CA ALA A 613 -9.51 -8.04 -27.12
C ALA A 613 -8.40 -9.00 -26.74
N ILE A 614 -8.71 -9.90 -25.80
CA ILE A 614 -7.94 -11.11 -25.56
C ILE A 614 -8.86 -12.32 -25.65
N TYR A 615 -8.32 -13.39 -26.22
CA TYR A 615 -8.96 -14.69 -26.24
C TYR A 615 -8.44 -15.51 -25.04
N PRO A 616 -9.26 -16.38 -24.43
CA PRO A 616 -8.72 -17.32 -23.46
C PRO A 616 -7.76 -18.29 -24.17
N VAL A 617 -6.79 -18.83 -23.44
CA VAL A 617 -5.93 -19.92 -23.92
C VAL A 617 -6.61 -21.28 -23.71
N ALA A 618 -7.53 -21.33 -22.75
CA ALA A 618 -8.34 -22.50 -22.39
C ALA A 618 -9.63 -22.04 -21.70
N TYR A 619 -10.54 -22.97 -21.47
CA TYR A 619 -11.73 -22.74 -20.65
C TYR A 619 -12.02 -23.96 -19.75
N LEU A 620 -12.67 -23.70 -18.62
CA LEU A 620 -13.16 -24.70 -17.68
C LEU A 620 -14.66 -24.87 -17.88
N ASP A 621 -15.12 -26.10 -17.98
CA ASP A 621 -16.54 -26.44 -18.10
C ASP A 621 -17.18 -26.82 -16.74
N LEU A 622 -18.49 -27.12 -16.76
CA LEU A 622 -19.25 -27.54 -15.58
C LEU A 622 -18.90 -28.96 -15.07
N ASN A 623 -18.16 -29.74 -15.82
CA ASN A 623 -17.63 -31.03 -15.38
C ASN A 623 -16.28 -30.88 -14.67
N ASN A 624 -15.80 -29.64 -14.52
CA ASN A 624 -14.48 -29.30 -14.00
C ASN A 624 -13.34 -29.79 -14.91
N GLU A 625 -13.60 -29.87 -16.22
CA GLU A 625 -12.61 -30.22 -17.23
C GLU A 625 -12.09 -28.98 -17.96
N VAL A 626 -10.78 -28.95 -18.21
CA VAL A 626 -10.12 -27.85 -18.90
C VAL A 626 -9.95 -28.21 -20.38
N HIS A 627 -10.48 -27.37 -21.25
CA HIS A 627 -10.43 -27.52 -22.69
C HIS A 627 -9.60 -26.41 -23.35
N PRO A 628 -8.85 -26.67 -24.42
CA PRO A 628 -8.19 -25.63 -25.18
C PRO A 628 -9.22 -24.73 -25.89
N PHE A 629 -8.97 -23.44 -25.92
CA PHE A 629 -9.81 -22.49 -26.66
C PHE A 629 -9.22 -22.32 -28.06
N THR A 630 -9.97 -22.74 -29.10
CA THR A 630 -9.51 -22.73 -30.48
C THR A 630 -10.31 -21.74 -31.34
N ALA A 631 -10.02 -21.69 -32.65
CA ALA A 631 -10.79 -20.88 -33.60
C ALA A 631 -12.27 -21.32 -33.69
N ALA A 632 -12.57 -22.59 -33.45
CA ALA A 632 -13.93 -23.09 -33.46
C ALA A 632 -14.76 -22.51 -32.30
N GLU A 633 -14.21 -22.45 -31.08
CA GLU A 633 -14.87 -21.80 -29.94
C GLU A 633 -15.01 -20.31 -30.18
N ALA A 634 -14.01 -19.66 -30.80
CA ALA A 634 -14.06 -18.23 -31.08
C ALA A 634 -15.18 -17.81 -32.04
N GLU A 635 -15.60 -18.71 -32.93
CA GLU A 635 -16.71 -18.49 -33.86
C GLU A 635 -18.08 -18.89 -33.28
N ASN A 636 -18.09 -19.66 -32.21
CA ASN A 636 -19.32 -20.14 -31.57
C ASN A 636 -19.92 -19.08 -30.63
N PRO A 637 -21.18 -18.65 -30.82
CA PRO A 637 -21.84 -17.65 -29.99
C PRO A 637 -21.88 -17.98 -28.50
N ASP A 638 -21.90 -19.25 -28.12
CA ASP A 638 -21.96 -19.68 -26.71
C ASP A 638 -20.68 -19.34 -25.96
N PHE A 639 -19.55 -19.19 -26.67
CA PHE A 639 -18.28 -18.80 -26.08
C PHE A 639 -17.95 -17.31 -26.24
N ALA A 640 -18.82 -16.52 -26.90
CA ALA A 640 -18.57 -15.10 -27.17
C ALA A 640 -18.26 -14.29 -25.88
N HIS A 641 -18.89 -14.67 -24.76
CA HIS A 641 -18.67 -14.03 -23.45
C HIS A 641 -17.26 -14.26 -22.89
N LEU A 642 -16.54 -15.28 -23.39
CA LEU A 642 -15.15 -15.54 -23.00
C LEU A 642 -14.15 -14.65 -23.73
N ILE A 643 -14.51 -14.00 -24.81
CA ILE A 643 -13.64 -13.05 -25.50
C ILE A 643 -13.70 -11.73 -24.73
N ARG A 644 -12.68 -11.44 -23.94
CA ARG A 644 -12.65 -10.23 -23.13
C ARG A 644 -12.30 -9.03 -23.97
N LYS A 645 -13.14 -8.00 -23.87
CA LYS A 645 -13.02 -6.76 -24.65
C LYS A 645 -12.88 -5.57 -23.71
N SER A 646 -12.07 -4.61 -24.12
CA SER A 646 -11.98 -3.29 -23.49
C SER A 646 -12.31 -2.24 -24.54
N GLY A 647 -13.17 -1.28 -24.21
CA GLY A 647 -13.54 -0.18 -25.12
C GLY A 647 -12.40 0.77 -25.51
N ASN A 648 -11.16 0.45 -25.16
CA ASN A 648 -10.01 1.33 -25.32
C ASN A 648 -8.98 0.71 -26.28
N ALA A 649 -9.09 0.96 -27.58
CA ALA A 649 -8.12 0.51 -28.58
C ALA A 649 -6.71 1.03 -28.34
N TYR A 650 -6.56 2.19 -27.69
CA TYR A 650 -5.28 2.78 -27.31
C TYR A 650 -4.62 2.14 -26.07
N THR A 651 -5.20 1.07 -25.48
CA THR A 651 -4.69 0.43 -24.26
C THR A 651 -3.21 0.05 -24.37
N PHE A 652 -2.73 -0.34 -25.55
CA PHE A 652 -1.35 -0.73 -25.79
C PHE A 652 -0.51 0.34 -26.47
N ALA A 653 -1.06 1.51 -26.71
CA ALA A 653 -0.30 2.63 -27.26
C ALA A 653 0.80 3.07 -26.29
N ALA A 654 1.93 3.49 -26.83
CA ALA A 654 2.94 4.16 -26.04
C ALA A 654 2.38 5.52 -25.62
N ASP A 655 2.13 5.69 -24.32
CA ASP A 655 1.63 6.92 -23.75
C ASP A 655 2.75 7.73 -23.09
N GLY A 656 2.54 9.01 -22.94
CA GLY A 656 3.45 9.92 -22.27
C GLY A 656 2.90 11.32 -22.25
N TYR A 657 3.67 12.20 -21.62
CA TYR A 657 3.30 13.59 -21.44
C TYR A 657 4.47 14.48 -21.76
N ASP A 658 4.18 15.70 -22.24
CA ASP A 658 5.18 16.74 -22.43
C ASP A 658 5.85 17.13 -21.10
N PRO A 659 7.08 17.65 -21.12
CA PRO A 659 7.75 18.14 -19.93
C PRO A 659 6.93 19.21 -19.20
N TYR A 660 6.93 19.12 -17.87
CA TYR A 660 6.27 20.11 -17.01
C TYR A 660 7.17 20.50 -15.84
N PHE A 661 6.94 21.70 -15.31
CA PHE A 661 7.82 22.35 -14.34
C PHE A 661 7.02 22.96 -13.21
N SER A 662 7.61 22.97 -12.01
CA SER A 662 7.14 23.77 -10.89
C SER A 662 8.31 24.40 -10.14
N ALA A 663 8.06 25.52 -9.47
CA ALA A 663 9.08 26.20 -8.70
C ALA A 663 8.62 26.43 -7.25
N ASN A 664 9.52 26.12 -6.31
CA ASN A 664 9.33 26.28 -4.88
C ASN A 664 10.30 27.32 -4.33
N ILE A 665 9.87 28.09 -3.35
CA ILE A 665 10.71 29.07 -2.69
C ILE A 665 10.60 28.96 -1.17
N SER A 666 11.72 29.14 -0.50
CA SER A 666 11.81 29.26 0.96
C SER A 666 12.66 30.48 1.31
N ILE A 667 12.13 31.36 2.13
CA ILE A 667 12.82 32.57 2.58
C ILE A 667 12.85 32.56 4.10
N THR A 668 14.05 32.50 4.69
CA THR A 668 14.24 32.51 6.13
C THR A 668 14.97 33.78 6.55
N LYS A 669 14.36 34.54 7.43
CA LYS A 669 14.93 35.73 8.09
C LYS A 669 15.25 35.40 9.55
N GLU A 670 16.49 35.58 9.94
CA GLU A 670 16.90 35.52 11.34
C GLU A 670 16.80 36.91 11.98
N ILE A 671 16.14 37.00 13.12
CA ILE A 671 15.93 38.23 13.90
C ILE A 671 16.65 38.06 15.24
N GLY A 672 17.79 38.70 15.38
CA GLY A 672 18.71 38.42 16.46
C GLY A 672 19.17 36.96 16.44
N ASP A 673 19.51 36.41 17.61
CA ASP A 673 20.00 35.04 17.76
C ASP A 673 18.89 34.08 18.23
N HIS A 674 17.70 34.62 18.50
CA HIS A 674 16.61 33.92 19.16
C HIS A 674 15.43 33.60 18.25
N VAL A 675 15.18 34.39 17.23
CA VAL A 675 13.99 34.24 16.39
C VAL A 675 14.36 34.01 14.95
N SER A 676 13.75 33.01 14.30
CA SER A 676 13.78 32.84 12.86
C SER A 676 12.37 32.76 12.29
N LEU A 677 12.13 33.52 11.23
CA LEU A 677 10.87 33.57 10.52
C LEU A 677 11.09 33.00 9.10
N SER A 678 10.36 31.97 8.74
CA SER A 678 10.48 31.31 7.45
C SER A 678 9.15 31.37 6.70
N PHE A 679 9.18 31.88 5.48
CA PHE A 679 8.10 31.78 4.53
C PHE A 679 8.44 30.69 3.50
N ASN A 680 7.51 29.78 3.24
CA ASN A 680 7.67 28.69 2.28
C ASN A 680 6.51 28.73 1.29
N ALA A 681 6.80 28.59 0.00
CA ALA A 681 5.77 28.46 -1.02
C ALA A 681 6.13 27.36 -2.01
N ILE A 682 5.18 26.48 -2.25
CA ILE A 682 5.26 25.39 -3.24
C ILE A 682 4.53 25.85 -4.49
N ASN A 683 5.12 25.60 -5.64
CA ASN A 683 4.62 26.08 -6.95
C ASN A 683 4.24 27.57 -6.91
N PHE A 684 5.19 28.41 -6.42
CA PHE A 684 4.93 29.84 -6.24
C PHE A 684 4.66 30.58 -7.56
N THR A 685 5.07 30.01 -8.69
CA THR A 685 4.72 30.48 -10.03
C THR A 685 3.31 30.16 -10.44
N ASN A 686 2.58 29.35 -9.64
CA ASN A 686 1.28 28.81 -9.93
C ASN A 686 1.20 28.14 -11.32
N SER A 687 2.29 27.47 -11.71
CA SER A 687 2.35 26.75 -12.99
C SER A 687 1.36 25.58 -12.98
N ARG A 688 0.33 25.68 -13.79
CA ARG A 688 -0.74 24.68 -13.94
C ARG A 688 -0.95 24.35 -15.42
N ALA A 689 0.14 24.04 -16.09
CA ALA A 689 0.09 23.65 -17.48
C ALA A 689 -0.73 22.36 -17.66
N TYR A 690 -1.66 22.39 -18.58
CA TYR A 690 -2.33 21.19 -19.06
C TYR A 690 -1.39 20.47 -20.01
N VAL A 691 -0.94 19.28 -19.63
CA VAL A 691 -0.13 18.41 -20.50
C VAL A 691 -1.02 17.32 -21.09
N LYS A 692 -0.89 17.08 -22.38
CA LYS A 692 -1.70 16.11 -23.11
C LYS A 692 -1.04 14.75 -23.11
N SER A 693 -1.84 13.71 -22.94
CA SER A 693 -1.43 12.34 -23.19
C SER A 693 -1.18 12.13 -24.69
N TYR A 694 -0.09 11.51 -25.06
CA TYR A 694 0.24 11.21 -26.45
C TYR A 694 -0.70 10.18 -27.08
N ALA A 695 -1.19 9.22 -26.28
CA ALA A 695 -2.07 8.18 -26.76
C ALA A 695 -3.52 8.64 -26.89
N THR A 696 -4.04 9.36 -25.90
CA THR A 696 -5.48 9.65 -25.79
C THR A 696 -5.81 11.11 -26.07
N GLY A 697 -4.84 12.02 -26.04
CA GLY A 697 -5.07 13.46 -26.13
C GLY A 697 -5.74 14.07 -24.90
N THR A 698 -6.06 13.26 -23.87
CA THR A 698 -6.63 13.79 -22.62
C THR A 698 -5.63 14.66 -21.89
N SER A 699 -6.12 15.73 -21.28
CA SER A 699 -5.27 16.69 -20.57
C SER A 699 -5.24 16.39 -19.06
N ALA A 700 -4.07 16.53 -18.46
CA ALA A 700 -3.85 16.38 -17.03
C ALA A 700 -2.95 17.51 -16.48
N ILE A 701 -3.12 17.83 -15.19
CA ILE A 701 -2.25 18.75 -14.46
C ILE A 701 -1.49 17.93 -13.42
N PHE A 702 -0.17 17.87 -13.50
CA PHE A 702 0.69 17.14 -12.56
C PHE A 702 1.36 18.01 -11.52
N THR A 703 1.41 19.33 -11.77
CA THR A 703 2.00 20.27 -10.81
C THR A 703 1.08 20.46 -9.60
N PRO A 704 1.63 20.57 -8.38
CA PRO A 704 0.84 20.84 -7.20
C PRO A 704 0.17 22.21 -7.29
N ASN A 705 -0.93 22.38 -6.59
CA ASN A 705 -1.53 23.70 -6.42
C ASN A 705 -0.56 24.64 -5.71
N PHE A 706 -0.68 25.94 -5.96
CA PHE A 706 0.02 26.94 -5.15
C PHE A 706 -0.32 26.77 -3.67
N TYR A 707 0.72 26.65 -2.87
CA TYR A 707 0.59 26.42 -1.43
C TYR A 707 1.68 27.21 -0.70
N TYR A 708 1.35 27.86 0.41
CA TYR A 708 2.29 28.66 1.17
C TYR A 708 2.11 28.46 2.68
N GLY A 709 3.12 28.83 3.44
CA GLY A 709 3.07 28.75 4.89
C GLY A 709 4.13 29.63 5.55
N LEU A 710 3.86 29.99 6.80
CA LEU A 710 4.75 30.77 7.64
C LEU A 710 5.14 29.93 8.85
N THR A 711 6.42 29.93 9.20
CA THR A 711 6.94 29.26 10.39
C THR A 711 7.78 30.24 11.19
N CYS A 712 7.46 30.41 12.45
CA CYS A 712 8.25 31.15 13.43
C CYS A 712 8.90 30.16 14.41
N ARG A 713 10.20 30.26 14.58
CA ARG A 713 10.96 29.48 15.56
C ARG A 713 11.62 30.41 16.56
N ILE A 714 11.41 30.16 17.85
CA ILE A 714 11.94 30.92 18.95
C ILE A 714 12.85 30.01 19.78
N LYS A 715 14.07 30.48 20.10
CA LYS A 715 15.04 29.81 20.96
C LYS A 715 15.27 30.69 22.18
N LEU A 716 14.94 30.19 23.40
CA LEU A 716 15.05 30.91 24.68
C LEU A 716 16.05 30.22 25.58
#